data_4175976e33e8c2aa933d68604ba4765d
#
_entry.id   4175976e33e8c2aa933d68604ba4765d
#
_cell.length_a   1.000
_cell.length_b   1.000
_cell.length_c   1.000
_cell.angle_alpha   90.00
_cell.angle_beta   90.00
_cell.angle_gamma   90.00
#
_symmetry.space_group_name_H-M   'P 1'
#
loop_
_entity.id
_entity.type
_entity.pdbx_description
1 polymer ?
#
loop_
_entity_poly.entity_id
_entity_poly.type
_entity_poly.pdbx_seq_one_letter_code
_entity_poly.pdbx_strand_id
1 'polypeptide(L)'
;MSYIWIAQQDTSDCGPACLAMVGQYYGKENTINQLRELAKTDREGTSIKGLLLAIESMGLEGIAGQFALDQYIDISVPCILHIIKDENQYHYVVLWRITDTSVIISDPAEGILEFPKHMFLTGELCSVNNHLYQWNGVSLLFFTPKSKKKCLLRNRKSIKGFLRLISERNISYVIVFLSLLSAILNITMTFIYQLLIDKMIPEESIGNSSIIFLFFVLVMTAKIIFDWLRVQLIMLFNKDIHSRLTYKFYQHLLYLPQSFFDHRTTGELLSRLQDINVIQDLLAQFVLTVFVDVLSILISGVILFRRSKIMLSLLLMECCIYFIIVLMFRKRYEYLNKKQMENEATLTSAIVEGLSGITTVKIFGIEKEMLIKLTEKLNKFWRSLLDVNGVENIQYAIKNWISGIFQLIFLWIGGIYVVKGRFTIGELVMLNALAAYLLTPVRNIINLQAQMQAAMVAYNRVDEIMQLDVEKIESINEPKKIHGDIEFKNIKFRYNLQHLLLDNMCMKICEGQKVAIIGNNGSGKSTIAKLLNRLYLPEEGSITINGIDINDYDLKEYRKKVVYVPYNVFLFTGTIKENITAGIKNVDDEKIKKVCEIVGIYDYIMELPFQYQTLIGENGLNISGGQKQKISLANAILKNPTILVLDEATSNIDEKSEKKLWNDLFDYLHGVTVIVIAHKSSVINKCDCSFKIMNNKVTKI
;
A
#
# COMPACT_ATOMS: atom_id res chain seq x y z
N MET A 1 33.72 1.32 1.80
CA MET A 1 32.44 0.71 2.18
C MET A 1 31.32 1.61 1.60
N SER A 2 30.38 1.06 0.86
CA SER A 2 29.21 1.83 0.42
C SER A 2 28.26 1.98 1.59
N TYR A 3 27.93 3.20 1.98
CA TYR A 3 26.92 3.46 3.01
C TYR A 3 25.56 3.04 2.50
N ILE A 4 24.79 2.34 3.34
CA ILE A 4 23.47 1.83 3.00
C ILE A 4 22.45 2.93 3.32
N TRP A 5 21.54 3.19 2.38
CA TRP A 5 20.43 4.08 2.58
C TRP A 5 19.13 3.46 2.08
N ILE A 6 18.14 3.42 2.97
CA ILE A 6 16.79 2.93 2.69
C ILE A 6 15.83 4.03 3.13
N ALA A 7 14.99 4.48 2.19
CA ALA A 7 14.01 5.51 2.50
C ALA A 7 12.87 4.97 3.34
N GLN A 8 12.39 5.79 4.25
CA GLN A 8 11.11 5.57 4.91
C GLN A 8 9.96 5.57 3.89
N GLN A 9 8.91 4.83 4.19
CA GLN A 9 7.73 4.73 3.33
C GLN A 9 6.59 5.64 3.79
N ASP A 10 6.58 5.98 5.08
CA ASP A 10 5.66 6.90 5.74
C ASP A 10 6.43 7.75 6.75
N THR A 11 5.83 8.83 7.21
CA THR A 11 6.43 9.75 8.22
C THR A 11 6.78 9.06 9.53
N SER A 12 6.05 8.01 9.91
CA SER A 12 6.28 7.22 11.13
C SER A 12 7.34 6.11 10.99
N ASP A 13 7.89 5.88 9.78
CA ASP A 13 8.75 4.73 9.48
C ASP A 13 10.24 4.98 9.63
N CYS A 14 10.66 6.12 10.19
CA CYS A 14 12.09 6.43 10.36
C CYS A 14 12.84 5.35 11.16
N GLY A 15 12.25 4.83 12.25
CA GLY A 15 12.82 3.75 13.06
C GLY A 15 12.96 2.42 12.29
N PRO A 16 11.88 1.87 11.71
CA PRO A 16 11.93 0.68 10.87
C PRO A 16 12.89 0.79 9.68
N ALA A 17 12.97 1.95 9.03
CA ALA A 17 13.91 2.18 7.93
C ALA A 17 15.36 2.15 8.41
N CYS A 18 15.68 2.73 9.57
CA CYS A 18 16.97 2.63 10.21
C CYS A 18 17.33 1.17 10.55
N LEU A 19 16.38 0.41 11.10
CA LEU A 19 16.57 -1.02 11.36
C LEU A 19 16.83 -1.81 10.07
N ALA A 20 16.14 -1.50 8.98
CA ALA A 20 16.36 -2.14 7.68
C ALA A 20 17.80 -1.87 7.17
N MET A 21 18.28 -0.63 7.28
CA MET A 21 19.65 -0.27 6.90
C MET A 21 20.70 -1.02 7.71
N VAL A 22 20.55 -1.04 9.04
CA VAL A 22 21.45 -1.76 9.94
C VAL A 22 21.33 -3.28 9.73
N GLY A 23 20.11 -3.80 9.56
CA GLY A 23 19.88 -5.21 9.23
C GLY A 23 20.62 -5.63 7.97
N GLN A 24 20.53 -4.86 6.89
CA GLN A 24 21.23 -5.12 5.65
C GLN A 24 22.76 -5.12 5.83
N TYR A 25 23.30 -4.25 6.67
CA TYR A 25 24.73 -4.24 7.01
C TYR A 25 25.16 -5.55 7.68
N TYR A 26 24.33 -6.11 8.56
CA TYR A 26 24.59 -7.40 9.22
C TYR A 26 24.11 -8.62 8.41
N GLY A 27 23.78 -8.44 7.12
CA GLY A 27 23.36 -9.52 6.22
C GLY A 27 21.95 -10.06 6.50
N LYS A 28 21.08 -9.22 7.11
CA LYS A 28 19.67 -9.51 7.37
C LYS A 28 18.83 -8.67 6.40
N GLU A 29 18.08 -9.34 5.54
CA GLU A 29 17.17 -8.66 4.60
C GLU A 29 15.76 -8.67 5.17
N ASN A 30 15.34 -7.55 5.77
CA ASN A 30 14.01 -7.34 6.30
C ASN A 30 13.33 -6.18 5.58
N THR A 31 12.03 -6.27 5.36
CA THR A 31 11.26 -5.16 4.80
C THR A 31 10.87 -4.16 5.88
N ILE A 32 10.66 -2.88 5.51
CA ILE A 32 10.23 -1.84 6.45
C ILE A 32 8.93 -2.25 7.15
N ASN A 33 7.96 -2.84 6.41
CA ASN A 33 6.68 -3.23 6.98
C ASN A 33 6.81 -4.39 7.98
N GLN A 34 7.68 -5.38 7.71
CA GLN A 34 7.97 -6.44 8.70
C GLN A 34 8.59 -5.85 9.97
N LEU A 35 9.53 -4.91 9.81
CA LEU A 35 10.16 -4.23 10.94
C LEU A 35 9.20 -3.29 11.67
N ARG A 36 8.26 -2.66 10.97
CA ARG A 36 7.17 -1.86 11.54
C ARG A 36 6.31 -2.68 12.49
N GLU A 37 5.94 -3.90 12.10
CA GLU A 37 5.18 -4.81 12.96
C GLU A 37 5.99 -5.34 14.14
N LEU A 38 7.24 -5.75 13.90
CA LEU A 38 8.14 -6.22 14.96
C LEU A 38 8.44 -5.12 15.97
N ALA A 39 8.64 -3.89 15.51
CA ALA A 39 8.87 -2.72 16.35
C ALA A 39 7.58 -2.13 16.94
N LYS A 40 6.40 -2.66 16.57
CA LYS A 40 5.09 -2.15 16.99
C LYS A 40 4.96 -0.63 16.75
N THR A 41 5.39 -0.18 15.55
CA THR A 41 5.33 1.22 15.13
C THR A 41 3.87 1.64 14.97
N ASP A 42 3.50 2.80 15.50
CA ASP A 42 2.17 3.40 15.38
C ASP A 42 2.20 4.70 14.56
N ARG A 43 1.10 5.48 14.61
CA ARG A 43 0.99 6.75 13.89
C ARG A 43 1.91 7.84 14.43
N GLU A 44 2.32 7.74 15.69
CA GLU A 44 3.22 8.69 16.35
C GLU A 44 4.69 8.35 16.10
N GLY A 45 4.99 7.11 15.62
CA GLY A 45 6.32 6.64 15.30
C GLY A 45 6.71 5.36 16.03
N THR A 46 8.00 5.15 16.23
CA THR A 46 8.54 3.95 16.87
C THR A 46 9.23 4.28 18.18
N SER A 47 8.87 3.60 19.26
CA SER A 47 9.57 3.76 20.54
C SER A 47 10.91 3.03 20.54
N ILE A 48 11.86 3.48 21.37
CA ILE A 48 13.17 2.81 21.55
C ILE A 48 12.99 1.35 21.97
N LYS A 49 12.01 1.07 22.83
CA LYS A 49 11.66 -0.29 23.25
C LYS A 49 11.20 -1.14 22.07
N GLY A 50 10.42 -0.56 21.15
CA GLY A 50 9.99 -1.22 19.92
C GLY A 50 11.16 -1.57 19.02
N LEU A 51 12.11 -0.65 18.86
CA LEU A 51 13.32 -0.91 18.10
C LEU A 51 14.14 -2.06 18.71
N LEU A 52 14.28 -2.13 20.04
CA LEU A 52 14.97 -3.21 20.72
C LEU A 52 14.28 -4.57 20.51
N LEU A 53 12.96 -4.65 20.60
CA LEU A 53 12.20 -5.88 20.32
C LEU A 53 12.40 -6.36 18.86
N ALA A 54 12.39 -5.43 17.93
CA ALA A 54 12.63 -5.74 16.52
C ALA A 54 14.07 -6.25 16.31
N ILE A 55 15.06 -5.65 16.97
CA ILE A 55 16.47 -6.08 16.94
C ILE A 55 16.61 -7.51 17.44
N GLU A 56 16.02 -7.85 18.58
CA GLU A 56 16.02 -9.22 19.12
C GLU A 56 15.35 -10.21 18.16
N SER A 57 14.23 -9.82 17.56
CA SER A 57 13.51 -10.63 16.55
C SER A 57 14.33 -10.86 15.28
N MET A 58 15.20 -9.92 14.92
CA MET A 58 16.16 -10.07 13.82
C MET A 58 17.33 -11.01 14.19
N GLY A 59 17.43 -11.43 15.45
CA GLY A 59 18.54 -12.25 15.97
C GLY A 59 19.84 -11.45 16.15
N LEU A 60 19.70 -10.17 16.46
CA LEU A 60 20.78 -9.27 16.88
C LEU A 60 20.57 -8.94 18.37
N GLU A 61 21.61 -8.50 19.03
CA GLU A 61 21.55 -7.92 20.37
C GLU A 61 21.66 -6.42 20.27
N GLY A 62 20.85 -5.66 21.01
CA GLY A 62 20.84 -4.21 21.00
C GLY A 62 20.80 -3.65 22.41
N ILE A 63 21.51 -2.55 22.63
CA ILE A 63 21.48 -1.78 23.87
C ILE A 63 21.17 -0.34 23.52
N ALA A 64 20.15 0.22 24.19
CA ALA A 64 19.84 1.64 24.10
C ALA A 64 20.43 2.35 25.31
N GLY A 65 21.05 3.49 25.10
CA GLY A 65 21.62 4.31 26.15
C GLY A 65 21.59 5.80 25.82
N GLN A 66 21.62 6.61 26.85
CA GLN A 66 21.86 8.04 26.72
C GLN A 66 23.32 8.30 27.08
N PHE A 67 24.07 8.84 26.13
CA PHE A 67 25.49 9.13 26.29
C PHE A 67 25.67 10.61 26.66
N ALA A 68 26.63 10.88 27.56
CA ALA A 68 27.04 12.25 27.82
C ALA A 68 27.74 12.80 26.55
N LEU A 69 27.41 14.03 26.21
CA LEU A 69 27.85 14.67 24.96
C LEU A 69 29.40 14.80 24.81
N ASP A 70 30.14 14.54 25.87
CA ASP A 70 31.62 14.64 25.91
C ASP A 70 32.37 13.29 25.75
N GLN A 71 31.66 12.14 25.71
CA GLN A 71 32.28 10.80 25.78
C GLN A 71 32.29 10.01 24.46
N TYR A 72 32.40 10.67 23.31
CA TYR A 72 32.10 10.12 21.98
C TYR A 72 33.16 9.29 21.29
N ILE A 73 34.27 8.97 21.95
CA ILE A 73 35.47 8.45 21.22
C ILE A 73 35.30 6.97 20.83
N ASP A 74 34.41 6.20 21.46
CA ASP A 74 34.32 4.73 21.27
C ASP A 74 32.90 4.18 20.93
N ILE A 75 32.07 4.93 20.23
CA ILE A 75 30.76 4.38 19.79
C ILE A 75 30.97 3.36 18.67
N SER A 76 30.51 2.13 18.88
CA SER A 76 30.54 1.11 17.84
C SER A 76 29.56 1.49 16.71
N VAL A 77 30.06 1.62 15.49
CA VAL A 77 29.29 1.91 14.29
C VAL A 77 29.12 0.63 13.45
N PRO A 78 27.96 0.42 12.79
CA PRO A 78 26.82 1.33 12.69
C PRO A 78 25.95 1.33 13.94
N CYS A 79 25.36 2.50 14.27
CA CYS A 79 24.36 2.62 15.34
C CYS A 79 23.21 3.53 14.90
N ILE A 80 22.06 3.43 15.58
CA ILE A 80 20.91 4.30 15.34
C ILE A 80 20.95 5.42 16.36
N LEU A 81 20.85 6.66 15.89
CA LEU A 81 20.77 7.85 16.72
C LEU A 81 19.36 8.39 16.74
N HIS A 82 18.91 8.88 17.89
CA HIS A 82 17.68 9.63 18.04
C HIS A 82 18.01 11.12 18.02
N ILE A 83 17.41 11.86 17.09
CA ILE A 83 17.68 13.27 16.85
C ILE A 83 16.40 14.09 16.90
N ILE A 84 16.56 15.40 17.07
CA ILE A 84 15.48 16.38 16.90
C ILE A 84 15.72 17.07 15.56
N LYS A 85 14.71 17.02 14.67
CA LYS A 85 14.69 17.66 13.36
C LYS A 85 13.70 18.84 13.39
N ASP A 86 14.11 19.99 12.84
CA ASP A 86 13.27 21.20 12.73
C ASP A 86 12.60 21.61 14.05
N GLU A 87 13.40 21.66 15.12
CA GLU A 87 13.08 22.12 16.49
C GLU A 87 12.11 21.24 17.29
N ASN A 88 11.20 20.45 16.65
CA ASN A 88 10.14 19.73 17.38
C ASN A 88 9.85 18.31 16.86
N GLN A 89 10.52 17.83 15.83
CA GLN A 89 10.26 16.49 15.29
C GLN A 89 11.32 15.49 15.76
N TYR A 90 10.91 14.50 16.53
CA TYR A 90 11.76 13.37 16.89
C TYR A 90 11.97 12.47 15.67
N HIS A 91 13.23 12.12 15.39
CA HIS A 91 13.58 11.35 14.21
C HIS A 91 14.72 10.38 14.50
N TYR A 92 14.77 9.26 13.75
CA TYR A 92 15.86 8.28 13.83
C TYR A 92 16.72 8.33 12.58
N VAL A 93 18.06 8.26 12.77
CA VAL A 93 19.06 8.21 11.70
C VAL A 93 20.09 7.15 12.00
N VAL A 94 20.78 6.62 10.96
CA VAL A 94 21.86 5.65 11.12
C VAL A 94 23.20 6.37 11.03
N LEU A 95 24.02 6.25 12.06
CA LEU A 95 25.42 6.68 12.06
C LEU A 95 26.30 5.60 11.47
N TRP A 96 26.99 5.90 10.38
CA TRP A 96 27.87 4.97 9.68
C TRP A 96 29.34 5.13 10.00
N ARG A 97 29.79 6.35 10.18
CA ARG A 97 31.20 6.64 10.39
C ARG A 97 31.43 7.98 11.08
N ILE A 98 32.40 7.99 11.96
CA ILE A 98 32.96 9.20 12.54
C ILE A 98 34.37 9.33 11.97
N THR A 99 34.66 10.46 11.31
CA THR A 99 36.02 10.83 10.86
C THR A 99 36.63 11.84 11.83
N ASP A 100 37.84 12.30 11.57
CA ASP A 100 38.47 13.31 12.41
C ASP A 100 37.75 14.66 12.36
N THR A 101 37.10 14.99 11.23
CA THR A 101 36.46 16.28 10.97
C THR A 101 34.94 16.21 10.81
N SER A 102 34.39 15.04 10.44
CA SER A 102 32.99 14.90 10.08
C SER A 102 32.34 13.61 10.58
N VAL A 103 31.02 13.63 10.61
CA VAL A 103 30.12 12.51 10.95
C VAL A 103 29.24 12.21 9.74
N ILE A 104 29.20 10.94 9.32
CA ILE A 104 28.38 10.50 8.18
C ILE A 104 27.18 9.73 8.70
N ILE A 105 26.00 10.23 8.39
CA ILE A 105 24.75 9.61 8.77
C ILE A 105 23.88 9.29 7.53
N SER A 106 22.98 8.31 7.66
CA SER A 106 21.89 8.10 6.73
C SER A 106 20.57 8.51 7.39
N ASP A 107 19.96 9.57 6.86
CA ASP A 107 18.61 9.98 7.21
C ASP A 107 17.62 9.25 6.30
N PRO A 108 16.67 8.46 6.83
CA PRO A 108 15.65 7.79 6.03
C PRO A 108 14.79 8.72 5.16
N ALA A 109 14.66 9.99 5.56
CA ALA A 109 13.88 10.99 4.83
C ALA A 109 14.70 11.71 3.73
N GLU A 110 15.99 12.01 3.98
CA GLU A 110 16.77 12.91 3.13
C GLU A 110 17.88 12.21 2.32
N GLY A 111 18.48 11.16 2.86
CA GLY A 111 19.60 10.51 2.22
C GLY A 111 20.84 10.39 3.12
N ILE A 112 22.01 10.30 2.48
CA ILE A 112 23.29 10.28 3.19
C ILE A 112 23.74 11.73 3.37
N LEU A 113 23.97 12.11 4.64
CA LEU A 113 24.31 13.47 5.06
C LEU A 113 25.66 13.45 5.80
N GLU A 114 26.38 14.53 5.69
CA GLU A 114 27.65 14.75 6.36
C GLU A 114 27.59 16.01 7.23
N PHE A 115 27.97 15.88 8.50
CA PHE A 115 27.94 16.96 9.50
C PHE A 115 29.33 17.21 10.07
N PRO A 116 29.65 18.45 10.48
CA PRO A 116 30.85 18.74 11.24
C PRO A 116 30.86 17.97 12.56
N LYS A 117 31.92 17.23 12.86
CA LYS A 117 32.01 16.34 14.03
C LYS A 117 31.71 17.07 15.34
N HIS A 118 32.38 18.20 15.55
CA HIS A 118 32.28 18.94 16.82
C HIS A 118 30.83 19.37 17.07
N MET A 119 30.18 20.05 16.14
CA MET A 119 28.82 20.58 16.31
C MET A 119 27.79 19.47 16.47
N PHE A 120 27.88 18.40 15.69
CA PHE A 120 26.88 17.33 15.74
C PHE A 120 26.97 16.52 17.04
N LEU A 121 28.17 16.19 17.51
CA LEU A 121 28.37 15.36 18.70
C LEU A 121 28.21 16.16 20.00
N THR A 122 28.34 17.49 20.00
CA THR A 122 28.02 18.35 21.16
C THR A 122 26.54 18.65 21.30
N GLY A 123 25.71 18.17 20.34
CA GLY A 123 24.27 18.42 20.35
C GLY A 123 23.89 19.86 19.95
N GLU A 124 24.80 20.55 19.24
CA GLU A 124 24.50 21.85 18.67
C GLU A 124 23.60 21.72 17.42
N LEU A 125 22.87 22.78 17.11
CA LEU A 125 22.01 22.84 15.93
C LEU A 125 22.86 22.89 14.66
N CYS A 126 22.72 21.86 13.82
CA CYS A 126 23.38 21.77 12.52
C CYS A 126 22.37 21.95 11.39
N SER A 127 22.63 22.87 10.47
CA SER A 127 21.78 23.08 9.28
C SER A 127 22.36 22.37 8.07
N VAL A 128 21.60 21.44 7.48
CA VAL A 128 21.93 20.76 6.21
C VAL A 128 20.66 20.64 5.36
N ASN A 129 20.73 20.96 4.07
CA ASN A 129 19.61 20.91 3.14
C ASN A 129 18.34 21.68 3.58
N ASN A 130 18.51 22.82 4.27
CA ASN A 130 17.43 23.64 4.85
C ASN A 130 16.68 22.97 6.01
N HIS A 131 17.21 21.92 6.61
CA HIS A 131 16.71 21.30 7.82
C HIS A 131 17.68 21.48 8.98
N LEU A 132 17.15 21.63 10.19
CA LEU A 132 17.93 21.71 11.42
C LEU A 132 17.99 20.35 12.07
N TYR A 133 19.17 19.92 12.46
CA TYR A 133 19.43 18.62 13.10
C TYR A 133 20.12 18.84 14.44
N GLN A 134 19.59 18.20 15.48
CA GLN A 134 20.19 18.22 16.80
C GLN A 134 20.17 16.82 17.40
N TRP A 135 21.30 16.28 17.80
CA TRP A 135 21.32 15.03 18.50
C TRP A 135 21.04 15.21 20.00
N ASN A 136 20.18 14.38 20.58
CA ASN A 136 19.75 14.46 21.98
C ASN A 136 20.53 13.51 22.92
N GLY A 137 21.64 12.92 22.47
CA GLY A 137 22.48 12.01 23.24
C GLY A 137 22.00 10.57 23.28
N VAL A 138 20.83 10.24 22.72
CA VAL A 138 20.29 8.87 22.73
C VAL A 138 20.76 8.08 21.50
N SER A 139 21.28 6.87 21.74
CA SER A 139 21.69 5.96 20.68
C SER A 139 21.38 4.50 20.99
N LEU A 140 21.20 3.71 19.91
CA LEU A 140 21.03 2.26 19.95
C LEU A 140 22.26 1.62 19.31
N LEU A 141 22.96 0.83 20.09
CA LEU A 141 24.15 0.07 19.69
C LEU A 141 23.76 -1.37 19.34
N PHE A 142 24.44 -1.97 18.38
CA PHE A 142 24.16 -3.31 17.88
C PHE A 142 25.35 -4.23 18.10
N PHE A 143 25.04 -5.47 18.47
CA PHE A 143 26.05 -6.51 18.66
C PHE A 143 25.58 -7.80 17.96
N THR A 144 26.51 -8.54 17.39
CA THR A 144 26.24 -9.87 16.85
C THR A 144 26.29 -10.89 18.00
N PRO A 145 25.23 -11.66 18.24
CA PRO A 145 25.24 -12.65 19.30
C PRO A 145 26.28 -13.75 19.03
N LYS A 146 26.96 -14.21 20.07
CA LYS A 146 27.92 -15.33 20.01
C LYS A 146 27.28 -16.67 19.65
N SER A 147 25.96 -16.79 19.73
CA SER A 147 25.18 -17.98 19.35
C SER A 147 24.26 -17.68 18.15
N LYS A 148 24.31 -18.55 17.13
CA LYS A 148 23.41 -18.46 15.96
C LYS A 148 21.98 -18.80 16.38
N LYS A 149 21.19 -17.85 16.85
CA LYS A 149 19.73 -17.99 16.89
C LYS A 149 19.21 -18.00 15.45
N LYS A 150 18.43 -19.04 15.08
CA LYS A 150 17.79 -19.13 13.77
C LYS A 150 16.85 -17.94 13.58
N CYS A 151 17.15 -17.10 12.60
CA CYS A 151 16.27 -16.04 12.18
C CYS A 151 14.98 -16.64 11.58
N LEU A 152 13.81 -16.26 12.09
CA LEU A 152 12.49 -16.74 11.65
C LEU A 152 12.01 -16.08 10.36
N LEU A 153 12.80 -15.18 9.74
CA LEU A 153 12.37 -14.36 8.62
C LEU A 153 12.61 -15.07 7.27
N ARG A 154 11.55 -15.15 6.48
CA ARG A 154 11.44 -15.90 5.21
C ARG A 154 11.99 -15.08 4.05
N ASN A 155 12.92 -15.67 3.29
CA ASN A 155 13.62 -15.05 2.16
C ASN A 155 12.70 -14.82 0.93
N ARG A 156 12.90 -13.76 0.20
CA ARG A 156 12.11 -13.25 -0.92
C ARG A 156 12.12 -14.13 -2.18
N LYS A 157 10.91 -14.32 -2.78
CA LYS A 157 10.71 -14.84 -4.15
C LYS A 157 10.01 -13.81 -5.05
N SER A 158 10.38 -12.55 -4.97
CA SER A 158 9.66 -11.42 -5.57
C SER A 158 9.50 -11.50 -7.12
N ILE A 159 10.58 -11.74 -7.87
CA ILE A 159 10.54 -11.72 -9.35
C ILE A 159 9.78 -12.93 -9.92
N LYS A 160 9.93 -14.13 -9.32
CA LYS A 160 9.23 -15.32 -9.77
C LYS A 160 7.71 -15.24 -9.60
N GLY A 161 7.24 -14.57 -8.51
CA GLY A 161 5.82 -14.32 -8.28
C GLY A 161 5.23 -13.40 -9.35
N PHE A 162 5.94 -12.33 -9.67
CA PHE A 162 5.53 -11.38 -10.72
C PHE A 162 5.43 -12.03 -12.12
N LEU A 163 6.44 -12.82 -12.51
CA LEU A 163 6.43 -13.54 -13.80
C LEU A 163 5.34 -14.62 -13.87
N ARG A 164 4.96 -15.21 -12.75
CA ARG A 164 3.90 -16.21 -12.69
C ARG A 164 2.52 -15.63 -13.04
N LEU A 165 2.29 -14.34 -12.76
CA LEU A 165 1.04 -13.65 -13.12
C LEU A 165 0.83 -13.61 -14.65
N ILE A 166 1.92 -13.62 -15.44
CA ILE A 166 1.88 -13.59 -16.91
C ILE A 166 1.64 -14.99 -17.49
N SER A 167 2.18 -16.03 -16.83
CA SER A 167 2.30 -17.39 -17.41
C SER A 167 1.02 -18.26 -17.34
N GLU A 168 0.00 -17.88 -16.61
CA GLU A 168 -1.10 -18.79 -16.24
C GLU A 168 -2.26 -18.89 -17.27
N ARG A 169 -2.14 -18.35 -18.52
CA ARG A 169 -3.29 -18.36 -19.44
C ARG A 169 -2.99 -18.66 -20.91
N ASN A 170 -3.90 -19.42 -21.54
CA ASN A 170 -3.91 -19.73 -22.98
C ASN A 170 -4.00 -18.48 -23.89
N ILE A 171 -4.59 -17.39 -23.41
CA ILE A 171 -4.66 -16.09 -24.13
C ILE A 171 -3.27 -15.53 -24.43
N SER A 172 -2.29 -15.74 -23.55
CA SER A 172 -0.91 -15.30 -23.76
C SER A 172 -0.30 -15.90 -25.01
N TYR A 173 -0.59 -17.17 -25.32
CA TYR A 173 -0.09 -17.83 -26.54
C TYR A 173 -0.67 -17.24 -27.80
N VAL A 174 -1.97 -16.88 -27.79
CA VAL A 174 -2.62 -16.24 -28.95
C VAL A 174 -2.04 -14.84 -29.20
N ILE A 175 -1.78 -14.07 -28.13
CA ILE A 175 -1.14 -12.74 -28.22
C ILE A 175 0.27 -12.88 -28.82
N VAL A 176 1.06 -13.85 -28.37
CA VAL A 176 2.41 -14.12 -28.92
C VAL A 176 2.34 -14.50 -30.37
N PHE A 177 1.39 -15.36 -30.76
CA PHE A 177 1.19 -15.76 -32.13
C PHE A 177 0.82 -14.59 -33.05
N LEU A 178 -0.15 -13.77 -32.66
CA LEU A 178 -0.53 -12.55 -33.38
C LEU A 178 0.63 -11.55 -33.47
N SER A 179 1.44 -11.43 -32.40
CA SER A 179 2.64 -10.61 -32.40
C SER A 179 3.69 -11.07 -33.40
N LEU A 180 3.90 -12.37 -33.48
CA LEU A 180 4.80 -12.96 -34.49
C LEU A 180 4.31 -12.66 -35.92
N LEU A 181 3.02 -12.84 -36.16
CA LEU A 181 2.42 -12.62 -37.48
C LEU A 181 2.50 -11.13 -37.87
N SER A 182 2.19 -10.22 -36.92
CA SER A 182 2.34 -8.79 -37.14
C SER A 182 3.79 -8.38 -37.42
N ALA A 183 4.77 -8.93 -36.70
CA ALA A 183 6.20 -8.65 -36.92
C ALA A 183 6.65 -9.10 -38.33
N ILE A 184 6.20 -10.28 -38.77
CA ILE A 184 6.51 -10.79 -40.14
C ILE A 184 5.89 -9.86 -41.18
N LEU A 185 4.62 -9.47 -41.03
CA LEU A 185 3.95 -8.58 -41.98
C LEU A 185 4.59 -7.18 -42.01
N ASN A 186 5.02 -6.63 -40.84
CA ASN A 186 5.78 -5.40 -40.77
C ASN A 186 7.06 -5.42 -41.61
N ILE A 187 7.83 -6.51 -41.50
CA ILE A 187 9.07 -6.67 -42.22
C ILE A 187 8.79 -6.90 -43.69
N THR A 188 7.74 -7.65 -44.04
CA THR A 188 7.32 -7.85 -45.45
C THR A 188 7.03 -6.55 -46.16
N MET A 189 6.43 -5.56 -45.42
CA MET A 189 6.18 -4.21 -45.98
C MET A 189 7.45 -3.47 -46.35
N THR A 190 8.61 -3.76 -45.74
CA THR A 190 9.87 -3.07 -46.11
C THR A 190 10.37 -3.49 -47.50
N PHE A 191 10.03 -4.70 -47.99
CA PHE A 191 10.44 -5.19 -49.31
C PHE A 191 9.71 -4.48 -50.45
N ILE A 192 8.62 -3.75 -50.21
CA ILE A 192 7.95 -2.92 -51.22
C ILE A 192 8.90 -1.90 -51.82
N TYR A 193 9.74 -1.26 -50.96
CA TYR A 193 10.68 -0.25 -51.40
C TYR A 193 11.70 -0.84 -52.43
N GLN A 194 12.21 -2.05 -52.16
CA GLN A 194 13.14 -2.71 -53.04
C GLN A 194 12.47 -3.12 -54.36
N LEU A 195 11.29 -3.70 -54.31
CA LEU A 195 10.54 -4.12 -55.49
C LEU A 195 10.17 -2.93 -56.37
N LEU A 196 9.72 -1.84 -55.76
CA LEU A 196 9.28 -0.63 -56.44
C LEU A 196 10.44 0.05 -57.15
N ILE A 197 11.56 0.29 -56.46
CA ILE A 197 12.69 1.04 -56.99
C ILE A 197 13.54 0.22 -57.96
N ASP A 198 13.77 -1.07 -57.68
CA ASP A 198 14.73 -1.89 -58.40
C ASP A 198 14.12 -2.63 -59.61
N LYS A 199 12.80 -2.91 -59.60
CA LYS A 199 12.13 -3.68 -60.65
C LYS A 199 11.08 -2.89 -61.39
N MET A 200 10.14 -2.26 -60.65
CA MET A 200 8.97 -1.62 -61.30
C MET A 200 9.31 -0.38 -62.05
N ILE A 201 10.15 0.51 -61.51
CA ILE A 201 10.55 1.77 -62.15
C ILE A 201 11.39 1.50 -63.41
N PRO A 202 12.40 0.60 -63.39
CA PRO A 202 13.23 0.34 -64.58
C PRO A 202 12.51 -0.44 -65.70
N GLU A 203 11.55 -1.34 -65.35
CA GLU A 203 10.87 -2.22 -66.33
C GLU A 203 9.67 -1.58 -67.02
N GLU A 204 9.29 -0.34 -66.65
CA GLU A 204 8.09 0.43 -67.13
C GLU A 204 6.79 -0.43 -67.21
N SER A 205 6.73 -1.53 -66.45
CA SER A 205 5.66 -2.50 -66.51
C SER A 205 4.44 -2.10 -65.68
N ILE A 206 3.57 -1.25 -66.22
CA ILE A 206 2.37 -0.68 -65.54
C ILE A 206 1.37 -1.80 -65.16
N GLY A 207 1.23 -2.88 -65.93
CA GLY A 207 0.28 -3.95 -65.68
C GLY A 207 0.61 -4.79 -64.43
N ASN A 208 1.88 -5.15 -64.21
CA ASN A 208 2.34 -5.91 -63.07
C ASN A 208 2.41 -5.06 -61.78
N SER A 209 2.55 -3.73 -61.93
CA SER A 209 2.59 -2.78 -60.78
C SER A 209 1.31 -2.80 -60.00
N SER A 210 0.16 -2.84 -60.65
CA SER A 210 -1.16 -2.83 -60.00
C SER A 210 -1.41 -4.09 -59.15
N ILE A 211 -0.92 -5.26 -59.58
CA ILE A 211 -1.05 -6.52 -58.83
C ILE A 211 -0.18 -6.49 -57.56
N ILE A 212 1.06 -6.00 -57.69
CA ILE A 212 1.98 -5.87 -56.57
C ILE A 212 1.45 -4.84 -55.55
N PHE A 213 0.95 -3.72 -56.03
CA PHE A 213 0.31 -2.71 -55.19
C PHE A 213 -0.88 -3.31 -54.42
N LEU A 214 -1.78 -4.02 -55.08
CA LEU A 214 -2.93 -4.68 -54.45
C LEU A 214 -2.48 -5.71 -53.40
N PHE A 215 -1.43 -6.49 -53.65
CA PHE A 215 -0.85 -7.41 -52.69
C PHE A 215 -0.37 -6.69 -51.41
N PHE A 216 0.37 -5.60 -51.55
CA PHE A 216 0.83 -4.83 -50.37
C PHE A 216 -0.30 -4.13 -49.63
N VAL A 217 -1.34 -3.65 -50.32
CA VAL A 217 -2.56 -3.15 -49.68
C VAL A 217 -3.23 -4.25 -48.84
N LEU A 218 -3.30 -5.47 -49.36
CA LEU A 218 -3.85 -6.64 -48.65
C LEU A 218 -2.97 -7.00 -47.42
N VAL A 219 -1.66 -7.00 -47.56
CA VAL A 219 -0.72 -7.22 -46.45
C VAL A 219 -0.87 -6.14 -45.38
N MET A 220 -1.00 -4.85 -45.76
CA MET A 220 -1.22 -3.74 -44.87
C MET A 220 -2.55 -3.85 -44.10
N THR A 221 -3.64 -4.20 -44.81
CA THR A 221 -4.95 -4.39 -44.17
C THR A 221 -4.95 -5.57 -43.23
N ALA A 222 -4.34 -6.70 -43.60
CA ALA A 222 -4.17 -7.85 -42.74
C ALA A 222 -3.38 -7.51 -41.46
N LYS A 223 -2.26 -6.77 -41.62
CA LYS A 223 -1.48 -6.27 -40.49
C LYS A 223 -2.33 -5.43 -39.50
N ILE A 224 -3.09 -4.46 -40.03
CA ILE A 224 -3.94 -3.59 -39.21
C ILE A 224 -4.97 -4.42 -38.45
N ILE A 225 -5.57 -5.43 -39.10
CA ILE A 225 -6.53 -6.32 -38.43
C ILE A 225 -5.86 -7.13 -37.31
N PHE A 226 -4.67 -7.69 -37.54
CA PHE A 226 -3.97 -8.45 -36.52
C PHE A 226 -3.49 -7.57 -35.35
N ASP A 227 -3.01 -6.37 -35.63
CA ASP A 227 -2.65 -5.41 -34.60
C ASP A 227 -3.87 -4.99 -33.76
N TRP A 228 -5.01 -4.75 -34.41
CA TRP A 228 -6.27 -4.46 -33.73
C TRP A 228 -6.74 -5.63 -32.85
N LEU A 229 -6.76 -6.85 -33.38
CA LEU A 229 -7.13 -8.06 -32.62
C LEU A 229 -6.21 -8.25 -31.43
N ARG A 230 -4.90 -8.09 -31.62
CA ARG A 230 -3.91 -8.18 -30.56
C ARG A 230 -4.19 -7.17 -29.43
N VAL A 231 -4.42 -5.90 -29.76
CA VAL A 231 -4.72 -4.87 -28.77
C VAL A 231 -6.00 -5.20 -27.99
N GLN A 232 -7.05 -5.69 -28.67
CA GLN A 232 -8.29 -6.13 -28.01
C GLN A 232 -8.05 -7.28 -27.03
N LEU A 233 -7.27 -8.29 -27.42
CA LEU A 233 -6.93 -9.41 -26.53
C LEU A 233 -6.11 -8.96 -25.31
N ILE A 234 -5.19 -7.99 -25.49
CA ILE A 234 -4.41 -7.42 -24.39
C ILE A 234 -5.31 -6.64 -23.43
N MET A 235 -6.28 -5.88 -23.93
CA MET A 235 -7.26 -5.19 -23.08
C MET A 235 -8.07 -6.19 -22.23
N LEU A 236 -8.51 -7.32 -22.83
CA LEU A 236 -9.21 -8.37 -22.09
C LEU A 236 -8.32 -9.05 -21.05
N PHE A 237 -7.06 -9.30 -21.41
CA PHE A 237 -6.06 -9.86 -20.48
C PHE A 237 -5.80 -8.93 -19.29
N ASN A 238 -5.65 -7.62 -19.56
CA ASN A 238 -5.44 -6.61 -18.53
C ASN A 238 -6.62 -6.48 -17.60
N LYS A 239 -7.87 -6.42 -18.14
CA LYS A 239 -9.10 -6.41 -17.34
C LYS A 239 -9.14 -7.58 -16.36
N ASP A 240 -8.80 -8.77 -16.83
CA ASP A 240 -8.86 -9.96 -16.01
C ASP A 240 -7.79 -9.97 -14.91
N ILE A 241 -6.55 -9.59 -15.21
CA ILE A 241 -5.48 -9.46 -14.21
C ILE A 241 -5.85 -8.40 -13.17
N HIS A 242 -6.28 -7.22 -13.61
CA HIS A 242 -6.66 -6.13 -12.72
C HIS A 242 -7.78 -6.55 -11.76
N SER A 243 -8.87 -7.11 -12.31
CA SER A 243 -10.00 -7.55 -11.49
C SER A 243 -9.59 -8.60 -10.45
N ARG A 244 -8.73 -9.56 -10.83
CA ARG A 244 -8.26 -10.62 -9.92
C ARG A 244 -7.31 -10.08 -8.85
N LEU A 245 -6.36 -9.20 -9.21
CA LEU A 245 -5.43 -8.63 -8.25
C LEU A 245 -6.17 -7.75 -7.26
N THR A 246 -7.03 -6.86 -7.74
CA THR A 246 -7.84 -5.97 -6.89
C THR A 246 -8.75 -6.78 -5.97
N TYR A 247 -9.45 -7.80 -6.50
CA TYR A 247 -10.32 -8.63 -5.68
C TYR A 247 -9.54 -9.39 -4.60
N LYS A 248 -8.43 -10.04 -4.95
CA LYS A 248 -7.61 -10.79 -3.99
C LYS A 248 -7.01 -9.88 -2.93
N PHE A 249 -6.52 -8.70 -3.32
CA PHE A 249 -5.96 -7.74 -2.40
C PHE A 249 -7.02 -7.20 -1.44
N TYR A 250 -8.18 -6.78 -1.98
CA TYR A 250 -9.29 -6.28 -1.16
C TYR A 250 -9.85 -7.36 -0.24
N GLN A 251 -10.00 -8.59 -0.73
CA GLN A 251 -10.38 -9.74 0.09
C GLN A 251 -9.39 -9.95 1.24
N HIS A 252 -8.08 -9.94 0.94
CA HIS A 252 -7.05 -10.10 1.97
C HIS A 252 -7.10 -8.98 3.01
N LEU A 253 -7.26 -7.72 2.56
CA LEU A 253 -7.43 -6.58 3.46
C LEU A 253 -8.59 -6.77 4.43
N LEU A 254 -9.76 -7.20 3.95
CA LEU A 254 -10.95 -7.39 4.81
C LEU A 254 -10.75 -8.45 5.90
N TYR A 255 -9.80 -9.36 5.73
CA TYR A 255 -9.50 -10.41 6.70
C TYR A 255 -8.30 -10.11 7.59
N LEU A 256 -7.65 -8.95 7.44
CA LEU A 256 -6.59 -8.53 8.36
C LEU A 256 -7.16 -8.12 9.73
N PRO A 257 -6.40 -8.29 10.83
CA PRO A 257 -6.84 -7.95 12.17
C PRO A 257 -7.06 -6.42 12.34
N GLN A 258 -7.92 -6.05 13.29
CA GLN A 258 -8.24 -4.65 13.57
C GLN A 258 -6.99 -3.80 13.87
N SER A 259 -6.00 -4.37 14.55
CA SER A 259 -4.73 -3.70 14.86
C SER A 259 -4.00 -3.17 13.62
N PHE A 260 -4.14 -3.84 12.48
CA PHE A 260 -3.57 -3.38 11.22
C PHE A 260 -4.17 -2.03 10.77
N PHE A 261 -5.50 -1.88 10.90
CA PHE A 261 -6.21 -0.66 10.47
C PHE A 261 -6.03 0.51 11.44
N ASP A 262 -5.87 0.24 12.73
CA ASP A 262 -5.69 1.29 13.73
C ASP A 262 -4.36 2.04 13.56
N HIS A 263 -3.37 1.37 12.95
CA HIS A 263 -2.01 1.93 12.74
C HIS A 263 -1.80 2.55 11.38
N ARG A 264 -2.79 2.46 10.47
CA ARG A 264 -2.67 2.96 9.11
C ARG A 264 -3.77 3.95 8.77
N THR A 265 -3.43 4.90 7.90
CA THR A 265 -4.42 5.83 7.39
C THR A 265 -5.16 5.24 6.20
N THR A 266 -6.41 5.65 6.01
CA THR A 266 -7.19 5.25 4.83
C THR A 266 -6.51 5.66 3.52
N GLY A 267 -5.82 6.82 3.54
CA GLY A 267 -5.05 7.31 2.39
C GLY A 267 -3.88 6.39 2.02
N GLU A 268 -3.19 5.82 3.01
CA GLU A 268 -2.13 4.83 2.77
C GLU A 268 -2.70 3.58 2.08
N LEU A 269 -3.81 3.05 2.56
CA LEU A 269 -4.43 1.86 1.97
C LEU A 269 -4.95 2.11 0.55
N LEU A 270 -5.52 3.29 0.28
CA LEU A 270 -5.92 3.71 -1.07
C LEU A 270 -4.71 3.83 -2.01
N SER A 271 -3.59 4.36 -1.52
CA SER A 271 -2.34 4.38 -2.31
C SER A 271 -1.87 2.98 -2.70
N ARG A 272 -2.02 1.96 -1.82
CA ARG A 272 -1.70 0.56 -2.16
C ARG A 272 -2.64 -0.03 -3.22
N LEU A 273 -3.90 0.38 -3.23
CA LEU A 273 -4.82 0.02 -4.33
C LEU A 273 -4.40 0.68 -5.65
N GLN A 274 -3.90 1.91 -5.63
CA GLN A 274 -3.35 2.58 -6.81
C GLN A 274 -2.05 1.90 -7.30
N ASP A 275 -1.22 1.38 -6.41
CA ASP A 275 -0.03 0.59 -6.76
C ASP A 275 -0.38 -0.62 -7.66
N ILE A 276 -1.60 -1.20 -7.54
CA ILE A 276 -2.08 -2.26 -8.44
C ILE A 276 -2.20 -1.77 -9.88
N ASN A 277 -2.61 -0.51 -10.11
CA ASN A 277 -2.69 0.07 -11.45
C ASN A 277 -1.30 0.18 -12.07
N VAL A 278 -0.30 0.62 -11.30
CA VAL A 278 1.10 0.70 -11.76
C VAL A 278 1.64 -0.67 -12.17
N ILE A 279 1.31 -1.72 -11.39
CA ILE A 279 1.68 -3.10 -11.74
C ILE A 279 1.00 -3.53 -13.04
N GLN A 280 -0.28 -3.23 -13.20
CA GLN A 280 -1.06 -3.56 -14.39
C GLN A 280 -0.51 -2.87 -15.64
N ASP A 281 -0.23 -1.57 -15.56
CA ASP A 281 0.28 -0.80 -16.69
C ASP A 281 1.62 -1.34 -17.18
N LEU A 282 2.51 -1.75 -16.27
CA LEU A 282 3.74 -2.42 -16.65
C LEU A 282 3.46 -3.77 -17.33
N LEU A 283 2.58 -4.61 -16.77
CA LEU A 283 2.25 -5.92 -17.36
C LEU A 283 1.67 -5.75 -18.77
N ALA A 284 0.80 -4.76 -18.96
CA ALA A 284 0.24 -4.41 -20.27
C ALA A 284 1.33 -4.05 -21.28
N GLN A 285 2.22 -3.13 -20.90
CA GLN A 285 3.31 -2.68 -21.76
C GLN A 285 4.34 -3.80 -22.00
N PHE A 286 4.65 -4.58 -20.97
CA PHE A 286 5.59 -5.69 -21.10
C PHE A 286 5.11 -6.73 -22.12
N VAL A 287 3.83 -7.10 -22.07
CA VAL A 287 3.24 -8.05 -23.03
C VAL A 287 3.16 -7.44 -24.43
N LEU A 288 2.79 -6.14 -24.54
CA LEU A 288 2.71 -5.44 -25.82
C LEU A 288 4.07 -5.31 -26.50
N THR A 289 5.09 -4.92 -25.73
CA THR A 289 6.38 -4.47 -26.27
C THR A 289 7.37 -5.62 -26.39
N VAL A 290 7.58 -6.39 -25.32
CA VAL A 290 8.70 -7.33 -25.29
C VAL A 290 8.57 -8.43 -26.34
N PHE A 291 7.38 -9.01 -26.51
CA PHE A 291 7.22 -10.08 -27.50
C PHE A 291 7.35 -9.59 -28.94
N VAL A 292 6.72 -8.46 -29.29
CA VAL A 292 6.81 -7.90 -30.63
C VAL A 292 8.20 -7.39 -30.93
N ASP A 293 8.76 -6.64 -29.95
CA ASP A 293 10.04 -5.98 -30.12
C ASP A 293 11.19 -6.99 -30.20
N VAL A 294 11.21 -8.01 -29.34
CA VAL A 294 12.24 -9.07 -29.41
C VAL A 294 12.16 -9.83 -30.74
N LEU A 295 10.96 -10.17 -31.20
CA LEU A 295 10.79 -10.82 -32.49
C LEU A 295 11.22 -9.93 -33.67
N SER A 296 10.85 -8.63 -33.61
CA SER A 296 11.26 -7.67 -34.65
C SER A 296 12.78 -7.49 -34.69
N ILE A 297 13.46 -7.42 -33.51
CA ILE A 297 14.93 -7.37 -33.43
C ILE A 297 15.55 -8.61 -34.03
N LEU A 298 15.06 -9.80 -33.67
CA LEU A 298 15.62 -11.07 -34.19
C LEU A 298 15.48 -11.19 -35.71
N ILE A 299 14.27 -10.96 -36.26
CA ILE A 299 14.03 -11.10 -37.67
C ILE A 299 14.77 -10.03 -38.47
N SER A 300 14.67 -8.74 -38.09
CA SER A 300 15.40 -7.67 -38.80
C SER A 300 16.92 -7.81 -38.66
N GLY A 301 17.41 -8.25 -37.50
CA GLY A 301 18.82 -8.51 -37.27
C GLY A 301 19.36 -9.63 -38.13
N VAL A 302 18.63 -10.76 -38.31
CA VAL A 302 19.03 -11.86 -39.20
C VAL A 302 19.08 -11.42 -40.66
N ILE A 303 18.10 -10.63 -41.11
CA ILE A 303 18.07 -10.13 -42.47
C ILE A 303 19.25 -9.17 -42.74
N LEU A 304 19.48 -8.22 -41.84
CA LEU A 304 20.61 -7.29 -41.89
C LEU A 304 21.94 -8.01 -41.84
N PHE A 305 22.11 -9.04 -41.02
CA PHE A 305 23.34 -9.84 -40.93
C PHE A 305 23.66 -10.56 -42.26
N ARG A 306 22.62 -11.10 -42.94
CA ARG A 306 22.78 -11.77 -44.21
C ARG A 306 23.10 -10.80 -45.34
N ARG A 307 22.56 -9.56 -45.29
CA ARG A 307 22.75 -8.57 -46.35
C ARG A 307 24.02 -7.75 -46.17
N SER A 308 24.30 -7.28 -44.97
CA SER A 308 25.51 -6.49 -44.66
C SER A 308 25.91 -6.54 -43.17
N LYS A 309 27.00 -7.23 -42.91
CA LYS A 309 27.58 -7.29 -41.55
C LYS A 309 28.01 -5.89 -41.04
N ILE A 310 28.48 -5.01 -41.94
CA ILE A 310 28.92 -3.65 -41.58
C ILE A 310 27.73 -2.79 -41.17
N MET A 311 26.63 -2.84 -41.89
CA MET A 311 25.40 -2.11 -41.52
C MET A 311 24.86 -2.58 -40.18
N LEU A 312 24.84 -3.90 -39.90
CA LEU A 312 24.44 -4.43 -38.62
C LEU A 312 25.39 -3.99 -37.49
N SER A 313 26.72 -3.98 -37.72
CA SER A 313 27.67 -3.57 -36.69
C SER A 313 27.51 -2.09 -36.30
N LEU A 314 27.17 -1.22 -37.23
CA LEU A 314 26.83 0.17 -36.96
C LEU A 314 25.61 0.30 -36.06
N LEU A 315 24.54 -0.44 -36.35
CA LEU A 315 23.32 -0.40 -35.52
C LEU A 315 23.56 -0.96 -34.13
N LEU A 316 24.35 -2.05 -34.01
CA LEU A 316 24.73 -2.59 -32.70
C LEU A 316 25.60 -1.59 -31.89
N MET A 317 26.49 -0.86 -32.57
CA MET A 317 27.27 0.19 -31.93
C MET A 317 26.37 1.33 -31.40
N GLU A 318 25.36 1.76 -32.19
CA GLU A 318 24.35 2.70 -31.74
C GLU A 318 23.61 2.19 -30.49
N CYS A 319 23.15 0.92 -30.51
CA CYS A 319 22.49 0.30 -29.37
C CYS A 319 23.36 0.30 -28.11
N CYS A 320 24.67 -0.01 -28.25
CA CYS A 320 25.61 0.01 -27.12
C CYS A 320 25.75 1.42 -26.54
N ILE A 321 25.84 2.44 -27.39
CA ILE A 321 25.92 3.84 -26.93
C ILE A 321 24.63 4.25 -26.22
N TYR A 322 23.47 3.88 -26.73
CA TYR A 322 22.20 4.09 -26.05
C TYR A 322 22.18 3.48 -24.65
N PHE A 323 22.63 2.24 -24.54
CA PHE A 323 22.66 1.54 -23.25
C PHE A 323 23.61 2.25 -22.25
N ILE A 324 24.77 2.70 -22.71
CA ILE A 324 25.73 3.47 -21.87
C ILE A 324 25.08 4.78 -21.38
N ILE A 325 24.38 5.52 -22.26
CA ILE A 325 23.71 6.76 -21.88
C ILE A 325 22.70 6.48 -20.77
N VAL A 326 21.86 5.43 -20.91
CA VAL A 326 20.87 5.08 -19.90
C VAL A 326 21.52 4.74 -18.56
N LEU A 327 22.62 3.97 -18.55
CA LEU A 327 23.34 3.64 -17.33
C LEU A 327 23.93 4.89 -16.65
N MET A 328 24.41 5.86 -17.45
CA MET A 328 25.01 7.10 -16.92
C MET A 328 23.98 7.98 -16.20
N PHE A 329 22.75 8.07 -16.75
CA PHE A 329 21.70 8.89 -16.18
C PHE A 329 20.89 8.18 -15.10
N ARG A 330 20.99 6.85 -14.98
CA ARG A 330 20.15 6.01 -14.12
C ARG A 330 20.11 6.47 -12.67
N LYS A 331 21.27 6.66 -12.01
CA LYS A 331 21.32 7.04 -10.60
C LYS A 331 20.70 8.40 -10.33
N ARG A 332 20.93 9.35 -11.24
CA ARG A 332 20.37 10.72 -11.14
C ARG A 332 18.84 10.68 -11.28
N TYR A 333 18.36 9.93 -12.25
CA TYR A 333 16.92 9.75 -12.50
C TYR A 333 16.23 9.08 -11.31
N GLU A 334 16.78 7.98 -10.77
CA GLU A 334 16.24 7.28 -9.61
C GLU A 334 16.10 8.21 -8.39
N TYR A 335 17.11 9.03 -8.12
CA TYR A 335 17.09 9.99 -7.01
C TYR A 335 16.01 11.07 -7.21
N LEU A 336 15.95 11.68 -8.39
CA LEU A 336 15.00 12.76 -8.67
C LEU A 336 13.55 12.25 -8.70
N ASN A 337 13.32 11.09 -9.30
CA ASN A 337 11.99 10.47 -9.36
C ASN A 337 11.47 10.14 -7.94
N LYS A 338 12.35 9.64 -7.08
CA LYS A 338 11.99 9.41 -5.69
C LYS A 338 11.59 10.68 -4.97
N LYS A 339 12.38 11.76 -5.12
CA LYS A 339 12.08 13.08 -4.54
C LYS A 339 10.77 13.65 -5.06
N GLN A 340 10.45 13.44 -6.34
CA GLN A 340 9.16 13.82 -6.91
C GLN A 340 8.00 13.06 -6.23
N MET A 341 8.12 11.73 -6.08
CA MET A 341 7.08 10.91 -5.43
C MET A 341 6.84 11.34 -3.96
N GLU A 342 7.88 11.70 -3.22
CA GLU A 342 7.78 12.21 -1.85
C GLU A 342 7.04 13.57 -1.81
N ASN A 343 7.39 14.49 -2.71
CA ASN A 343 6.73 15.79 -2.80
C ASN A 343 5.26 15.66 -3.25
N GLU A 344 4.95 14.72 -4.13
CA GLU A 344 3.58 14.40 -4.55
C GLU A 344 2.74 13.85 -3.39
N ALA A 345 3.29 12.95 -2.59
CA ALA A 345 2.65 12.42 -1.40
C ALA A 345 2.36 13.51 -0.37
N THR A 346 3.33 14.43 -0.12
CA THR A 346 3.13 15.55 0.81
C THR A 346 2.10 16.55 0.33
N LEU A 347 2.03 16.80 -0.98
CA LEU A 347 0.99 17.64 -1.59
C LEU A 347 -0.39 17.01 -1.45
N THR A 348 -0.50 15.72 -1.79
CA THR A 348 -1.76 14.98 -1.68
C THR A 348 -2.27 14.94 -0.23
N SER A 349 -1.37 14.70 0.73
CA SER A 349 -1.72 14.74 2.15
C SER A 349 -2.26 16.10 2.58
N ALA A 350 -1.66 17.20 2.11
CA ALA A 350 -2.15 18.55 2.43
C ALA A 350 -3.54 18.84 1.84
N ILE A 351 -3.81 18.34 0.64
CA ILE A 351 -5.14 18.48 0.02
C ILE A 351 -6.19 17.69 0.83
N VAL A 352 -5.87 16.44 1.17
CA VAL A 352 -6.77 15.58 1.97
C VAL A 352 -7.02 16.18 3.35
N GLU A 353 -5.98 16.69 4.03
CA GLU A 353 -6.10 17.37 5.33
C GLU A 353 -7.02 18.59 5.24
N GLY A 354 -6.80 19.46 4.25
CA GLY A 354 -7.61 20.67 4.05
C GLY A 354 -9.09 20.36 3.76
N LEU A 355 -9.36 19.34 2.93
CA LEU A 355 -10.72 18.92 2.61
C LEU A 355 -11.40 18.21 3.77
N SER A 356 -10.70 17.34 4.48
CA SER A 356 -11.24 16.64 5.65
C SER A 356 -11.53 17.60 6.83
N GLY A 357 -10.68 18.64 6.98
CA GLY A 357 -10.82 19.68 8.00
C GLY A 357 -11.64 20.89 7.55
N ILE A 358 -12.39 20.84 6.43
CA ILE A 358 -13.03 22.02 5.83
C ILE A 358 -13.92 22.78 6.79
N THR A 359 -14.65 22.09 7.65
CA THR A 359 -15.50 22.72 8.67
C THR A 359 -14.68 23.58 9.61
N THR A 360 -13.53 23.08 10.08
CA THR A 360 -12.61 23.82 10.96
C THR A 360 -12.00 25.01 10.24
N VAL A 361 -11.60 24.83 8.98
CA VAL A 361 -11.08 25.91 8.13
C VAL A 361 -12.09 27.04 8.01
N LYS A 362 -13.39 26.69 7.80
CA LYS A 362 -14.48 27.66 7.69
C LYS A 362 -14.80 28.36 9.02
N ILE A 363 -14.82 27.61 10.12
CA ILE A 363 -15.09 28.17 11.44
C ILE A 363 -14.01 29.17 11.86
N PHE A 364 -12.75 28.85 11.62
CA PHE A 364 -11.63 29.70 12.00
C PHE A 364 -11.25 30.76 10.95
N GLY A 365 -11.82 30.70 9.73
CA GLY A 365 -11.54 31.65 8.66
C GLY A 365 -10.09 31.61 8.15
N ILE A 366 -9.44 30.43 8.21
CA ILE A 366 -8.00 30.24 7.91
C ILE A 366 -7.74 29.79 6.44
N GLU A 367 -8.67 30.08 5.52
CA GLU A 367 -8.54 29.68 4.11
C GLU A 367 -7.26 30.19 3.45
N LYS A 368 -6.88 31.45 3.76
CA LYS A 368 -5.66 32.06 3.20
C LYS A 368 -4.40 31.35 3.67
N GLU A 369 -4.33 30.98 4.94
CA GLU A 369 -3.18 30.28 5.52
C GLU A 369 -3.04 28.87 4.91
N MET A 370 -4.17 28.17 4.73
CA MET A 370 -4.18 26.87 4.08
C MET A 370 -3.74 26.97 2.62
N LEU A 371 -4.17 28.01 1.87
CA LEU A 371 -3.73 28.25 0.50
C LEU A 371 -2.23 28.54 0.42
N ILE A 372 -1.66 29.29 1.35
CA ILE A 372 -0.20 29.56 1.39
C ILE A 372 0.55 28.25 1.58
N LYS A 373 0.18 27.43 2.59
CA LYS A 373 0.80 26.10 2.83
C LYS A 373 0.69 25.17 1.62
N LEU A 374 -0.48 25.16 0.96
CA LEU A 374 -0.68 24.36 -0.25
C LEU A 374 0.21 24.84 -1.39
N THR A 375 0.31 26.16 -1.59
CA THR A 375 1.12 26.77 -2.65
C THR A 375 2.61 26.43 -2.47
N GLU A 376 3.12 26.44 -1.24
CA GLU A 376 4.50 26.04 -0.97
C GLU A 376 4.78 24.59 -1.35
N LYS A 377 3.87 23.65 -0.95
CA LYS A 377 4.00 22.24 -1.30
C LYS A 377 3.84 22.01 -2.81
N LEU A 378 2.91 22.72 -3.44
CA LEU A 378 2.71 22.69 -4.89
C LEU A 378 3.96 23.15 -5.65
N ASN A 379 4.60 24.23 -5.20
CA ASN A 379 5.84 24.72 -5.80
C ASN A 379 7.00 23.73 -5.63
N LYS A 380 7.12 23.04 -4.48
CA LYS A 380 8.11 21.98 -4.27
C LYS A 380 7.87 20.80 -5.21
N PHE A 381 6.62 20.37 -5.37
CA PHE A 381 6.25 19.31 -6.31
C PHE A 381 6.59 19.69 -7.75
N TRP A 382 6.18 20.88 -8.21
CA TRP A 382 6.48 21.35 -9.58
C TRP A 382 7.96 21.47 -9.86
N ARG A 383 8.77 21.95 -8.90
CA ARG A 383 10.23 21.98 -9.05
C ARG A 383 10.80 20.57 -9.22
N SER A 384 10.41 19.63 -8.37
CA SER A 384 10.88 18.26 -8.50
C SER A 384 10.45 17.57 -9.80
N LEU A 385 9.24 17.86 -10.30
CA LEU A 385 8.74 17.38 -11.59
C LEU A 385 9.56 17.96 -12.75
N LEU A 386 9.86 19.27 -12.72
CA LEU A 386 10.70 19.92 -13.73
C LEU A 386 12.13 19.37 -13.72
N ASP A 387 12.69 19.04 -12.55
CA ASP A 387 14.02 18.44 -12.44
C ASP A 387 14.06 17.04 -13.10
N VAL A 388 13.04 16.20 -12.88
CA VAL A 388 12.91 14.88 -13.52
C VAL A 388 12.79 15.04 -15.04
N ASN A 389 11.81 15.85 -15.49
CA ASN A 389 11.57 16.09 -16.92
C ASN A 389 12.78 16.73 -17.61
N GLY A 390 13.54 17.57 -16.90
CA GLY A 390 14.79 18.16 -17.40
C GLY A 390 15.83 17.11 -17.72
N VAL A 391 16.03 16.13 -16.83
CA VAL A 391 16.96 15.02 -17.08
C VAL A 391 16.47 14.13 -18.22
N GLU A 392 15.16 13.85 -18.30
CA GLU A 392 14.58 13.10 -19.41
C GLU A 392 14.77 13.80 -20.74
N ASN A 393 14.50 15.12 -20.81
CA ASN A 393 14.64 15.90 -22.03
C ASN A 393 16.10 15.97 -22.50
N ILE A 394 17.07 16.15 -21.60
CA ILE A 394 18.48 16.10 -21.94
C ILE A 394 18.85 14.72 -22.50
N GLN A 395 18.43 13.66 -21.81
CA GLN A 395 18.69 12.30 -22.27
C GLN A 395 18.07 12.03 -23.64
N TYR A 396 16.83 12.47 -23.86
CA TYR A 396 16.12 12.37 -25.15
C TYR A 396 16.84 13.12 -26.25
N ALA A 397 17.26 14.36 -26.00
CA ALA A 397 18.01 15.17 -26.96
C ALA A 397 19.33 14.52 -27.38
N ILE A 398 20.12 14.03 -26.42
CA ILE A 398 21.38 13.31 -26.68
C ILE A 398 21.13 12.06 -27.52
N LYS A 399 20.12 11.25 -27.15
CA LYS A 399 19.76 10.04 -27.89
C LYS A 399 19.38 10.37 -29.34
N ASN A 400 18.54 11.37 -29.56
CA ASN A 400 18.11 11.73 -30.90
C ASN A 400 19.24 12.31 -31.74
N TRP A 401 20.13 13.09 -31.16
CA TRP A 401 21.31 13.60 -31.83
C TRP A 401 22.24 12.48 -32.30
N ILE A 402 22.53 11.52 -31.42
CA ILE A 402 23.35 10.33 -31.76
C ILE A 402 22.66 9.52 -32.86
N SER A 403 21.35 9.26 -32.73
CA SER A 403 20.59 8.55 -33.75
C SER A 403 20.63 9.22 -35.10
N GLY A 404 20.50 10.55 -35.13
CA GLY A 404 20.59 11.30 -36.38
C GLY A 404 21.98 11.14 -37.04
N ILE A 405 23.06 11.20 -36.25
CA ILE A 405 24.42 10.98 -36.76
C ILE A 405 24.56 9.55 -37.33
N PHE A 406 24.13 8.54 -36.57
CA PHE A 406 24.23 7.14 -37.02
C PHE A 406 23.40 6.90 -38.27
N GLN A 407 22.21 7.48 -38.38
CA GLN A 407 21.39 7.43 -39.56
C GLN A 407 22.07 8.06 -40.80
N LEU A 408 22.74 9.20 -40.65
CA LEU A 408 23.51 9.85 -41.70
C LEU A 408 24.71 8.96 -42.13
N ILE A 409 25.45 8.40 -41.16
CA ILE A 409 26.57 7.48 -41.43
C ILE A 409 26.07 6.24 -42.14
N PHE A 410 24.93 5.68 -41.72
CA PHE A 410 24.30 4.51 -42.34
C PHE A 410 23.98 4.78 -43.80
N LEU A 411 23.34 5.90 -44.12
CA LEU A 411 23.00 6.31 -45.49
C LEU A 411 24.27 6.62 -46.29
N TRP A 412 25.28 7.26 -45.72
CA TRP A 412 26.53 7.58 -46.41
C TRP A 412 27.30 6.32 -46.79
N ILE A 413 27.51 5.37 -45.86
CA ILE A 413 28.18 4.09 -46.16
C ILE A 413 27.35 3.29 -47.14
N GLY A 414 26.02 3.25 -46.98
CA GLY A 414 25.13 2.58 -47.90
C GLY A 414 25.22 3.16 -49.34
N GLY A 415 25.28 4.48 -49.45
CA GLY A 415 25.50 5.17 -50.72
C GLY A 415 26.81 4.78 -51.39
N ILE A 416 27.91 4.69 -50.62
CA ILE A 416 29.19 4.21 -51.14
C ILE A 416 29.07 2.78 -51.68
N TYR A 417 28.31 1.88 -51.03
CA TYR A 417 28.08 0.53 -51.51
C TYR A 417 27.21 0.49 -52.78
N VAL A 418 26.25 1.43 -52.92
CA VAL A 418 25.47 1.57 -54.17
C VAL A 418 26.39 2.00 -55.33
N VAL A 419 27.25 3.05 -55.12
CA VAL A 419 28.20 3.48 -56.16
C VAL A 419 29.19 2.35 -56.56
N LYS A 420 29.56 1.50 -55.60
CA LYS A 420 30.41 0.32 -55.87
C LYS A 420 29.67 -0.89 -56.48
N GLY A 421 28.37 -0.74 -56.79
CA GLY A 421 27.54 -1.79 -57.36
C GLY A 421 27.28 -2.99 -56.42
N ARG A 422 27.50 -2.84 -55.12
CA ARG A 422 27.22 -3.89 -54.12
C ARG A 422 25.78 -3.91 -53.68
N PHE A 423 25.11 -2.77 -53.66
CA PHE A 423 23.71 -2.60 -53.35
C PHE A 423 22.99 -1.90 -54.49
N THR A 424 21.69 -2.18 -54.63
CA THR A 424 20.78 -1.36 -55.40
C THR A 424 20.26 -0.17 -54.55
N ILE A 425 19.67 0.83 -55.19
CA ILE A 425 19.05 1.96 -54.48
C ILE A 425 17.87 1.46 -53.66
N GLY A 426 17.04 0.58 -54.19
CA GLY A 426 15.91 -0.01 -53.49
C GLY A 426 16.34 -0.85 -52.27
N GLU A 427 17.48 -1.58 -52.43
CA GLU A 427 18.08 -2.31 -51.33
C GLU A 427 18.54 -1.40 -50.18
N LEU A 428 19.15 -0.26 -50.48
CA LEU A 428 19.55 0.71 -49.46
C LEU A 428 18.33 1.28 -48.71
N VAL A 429 17.26 1.65 -49.40
CA VAL A 429 16.04 2.16 -48.80
C VAL A 429 15.35 1.08 -47.95
N MET A 430 15.31 -0.16 -48.41
CA MET A 430 14.81 -1.31 -47.63
C MET A 430 15.65 -1.53 -46.35
N LEU A 431 16.97 -1.49 -46.43
CA LEU A 431 17.86 -1.65 -45.27
C LEU A 431 17.69 -0.53 -44.26
N ASN A 432 17.48 0.72 -44.70
CA ASN A 432 17.18 1.84 -43.83
C ASN A 432 15.84 1.66 -43.12
N ALA A 433 14.82 1.16 -43.79
CA ALA A 433 13.54 0.84 -43.14
C ALA A 433 13.68 -0.33 -42.12
N LEU A 434 14.46 -1.37 -42.45
CA LEU A 434 14.76 -2.47 -41.53
C LEU A 434 15.55 -2.00 -40.30
N ALA A 435 16.44 -1.03 -40.46
CA ALA A 435 17.15 -0.42 -39.33
C ALA A 435 16.19 0.19 -38.28
N ALA A 436 15.10 0.83 -38.74
CA ALA A 436 14.09 1.36 -37.82
C ALA A 436 13.37 0.23 -37.04
N TYR A 437 13.10 -0.93 -37.70
CA TYR A 437 12.51 -2.10 -37.04
C TYR A 437 13.47 -2.82 -36.09
N LEU A 438 14.74 -2.51 -36.09
CA LEU A 438 15.71 -2.98 -35.09
C LEU A 438 15.88 -1.94 -33.95
N LEU A 439 16.03 -0.66 -34.29
CA LEU A 439 16.37 0.38 -33.32
C LEU A 439 15.18 0.78 -32.43
N THR A 440 13.97 0.92 -33.00
CA THR A 440 12.77 1.33 -32.24
C THR A 440 12.46 0.32 -31.12
N PRO A 441 12.40 -1.00 -31.36
CA PRO A 441 12.26 -2.00 -30.31
C PRO A 441 13.32 -1.93 -29.22
N VAL A 442 14.58 -1.76 -29.59
CA VAL A 442 15.66 -1.61 -28.60
C VAL A 442 15.42 -0.41 -27.67
N ARG A 443 15.00 0.73 -28.24
CA ARG A 443 14.64 1.94 -27.48
C ARG A 443 13.46 1.69 -26.53
N ASN A 444 12.42 1.00 -27.01
CA ASN A 444 11.26 0.67 -26.20
C ASN A 444 11.64 -0.20 -25.00
N ILE A 445 12.44 -1.26 -25.21
CA ILE A 445 12.91 -2.15 -24.13
C ILE A 445 13.75 -1.38 -23.10
N ILE A 446 14.61 -0.46 -23.54
CA ILE A 446 15.41 0.38 -22.67
C ILE A 446 14.51 1.30 -21.83
N ASN A 447 13.49 1.91 -22.41
CA ASN A 447 12.57 2.80 -21.72
C ASN A 447 11.67 2.06 -20.70
N LEU A 448 11.39 0.77 -20.91
CA LEU A 448 10.68 -0.07 -19.94
C LEU A 448 11.40 -0.21 -18.60
N GLN A 449 12.71 0.06 -18.53
CA GLN A 449 13.48 -0.08 -17.29
C GLN A 449 12.94 0.80 -16.17
N ALA A 450 12.60 2.06 -16.43
CA ALA A 450 12.06 2.98 -15.43
C ALA A 450 10.69 2.50 -14.90
N GLN A 451 9.81 2.08 -15.81
CA GLN A 451 8.49 1.55 -15.46
C GLN A 451 8.59 0.24 -14.68
N MET A 452 9.55 -0.64 -15.05
CA MET A 452 9.81 -1.87 -14.31
C MET A 452 10.25 -1.59 -12.86
N GLN A 453 11.05 -0.57 -12.62
CA GLN A 453 11.46 -0.18 -11.27
C GLN A 453 10.26 0.32 -10.47
N ALA A 454 9.43 1.22 -11.03
CA ALA A 454 8.22 1.70 -10.38
C ALA A 454 7.25 0.55 -10.03
N ALA A 455 7.01 -0.35 -10.98
CA ALA A 455 6.15 -1.51 -10.76
C ALA A 455 6.74 -2.53 -9.77
N MET A 456 8.07 -2.70 -9.70
CA MET A 456 8.70 -3.55 -8.69
C MET A 456 8.54 -2.95 -7.28
N VAL A 457 8.63 -1.63 -7.13
CA VAL A 457 8.35 -0.95 -5.86
C VAL A 457 6.87 -1.14 -5.48
N ALA A 458 5.95 -0.89 -6.40
CA ALA A 458 4.52 -1.09 -6.21
C ALA A 458 4.19 -2.56 -5.84
N TYR A 459 4.76 -3.53 -6.58
CA TYR A 459 4.60 -4.95 -6.29
C TYR A 459 5.09 -5.32 -4.88
N ASN A 460 6.26 -4.86 -4.49
CA ASN A 460 6.78 -5.13 -3.15
C ASN A 460 5.86 -4.59 -2.06
N ARG A 461 5.33 -3.37 -2.21
CA ARG A 461 4.39 -2.75 -1.27
C ARG A 461 3.08 -3.53 -1.15
N VAL A 462 2.54 -4.01 -2.26
CA VAL A 462 1.32 -4.84 -2.29
C VAL A 462 1.61 -6.23 -1.70
N ASP A 463 2.72 -6.87 -2.10
CA ASP A 463 3.12 -8.19 -1.64
C ASP A 463 3.40 -8.23 -0.14
N GLU A 464 4.00 -7.17 0.42
CA GLU A 464 4.24 -7.04 1.86
C GLU A 464 2.93 -7.10 2.66
N ILE A 465 1.86 -6.45 2.20
CA ILE A 465 0.54 -6.55 2.85
C ILE A 465 -0.05 -7.95 2.64
N MET A 466 0.08 -8.52 1.45
CA MET A 466 -0.43 -9.86 1.13
C MET A 466 0.27 -10.99 1.91
N GLN A 467 1.42 -10.72 2.50
CA GLN A 467 2.16 -11.68 3.34
C GLN A 467 1.77 -11.62 4.83
N LEU A 468 0.97 -10.62 5.25
CA LEU A 468 0.52 -10.51 6.62
C LEU A 468 -0.47 -11.63 6.96
N ASP A 469 -0.43 -12.09 8.20
CA ASP A 469 -1.34 -13.12 8.67
C ASP A 469 -2.76 -12.57 8.81
N VAL A 470 -3.71 -13.24 8.20
CA VAL A 470 -5.13 -12.93 8.33
C VAL A 470 -5.70 -13.49 9.64
N GLU A 471 -6.82 -12.93 10.09
CA GLU A 471 -7.56 -13.48 11.22
C GLU A 471 -7.93 -14.96 10.93
N LYS A 472 -7.68 -15.86 11.88
CA LYS A 472 -8.09 -17.26 11.77
C LYS A 472 -9.60 -17.35 11.85
N ILE A 473 -10.23 -17.55 10.70
CA ILE A 473 -11.70 -17.56 10.57
C ILE A 473 -12.26 -18.95 10.91
N GLU A 474 -11.60 -20.00 10.45
CA GLU A 474 -12.08 -21.37 10.62
C GLU A 474 -11.40 -22.05 11.83
N SER A 475 -12.21 -22.59 12.71
CA SER A 475 -11.73 -23.53 13.72
C SER A 475 -11.70 -24.94 13.13
N ILE A 476 -10.68 -25.71 13.49
CA ILE A 476 -10.55 -27.14 13.11
C ILE A 476 -11.60 -28.02 13.82
N ASN A 477 -12.31 -27.47 14.82
CA ASN A 477 -13.20 -28.18 15.70
C ASN A 477 -14.68 -28.03 15.28
N GLU A 478 -15.52 -29.00 15.69
CA GLU A 478 -16.98 -28.94 15.52
C GLU A 478 -17.58 -27.64 16.10
N PRO A 479 -18.66 -27.09 15.51
CA PRO A 479 -19.27 -25.86 15.96
C PRO A 479 -19.77 -25.98 17.40
N LYS A 480 -19.05 -25.33 18.33
CA LYS A 480 -19.42 -25.28 19.74
C LYS A 480 -20.51 -24.23 19.97
N LYS A 481 -21.52 -24.55 20.78
CA LYS A 481 -22.54 -23.57 21.15
C LYS A 481 -21.94 -22.47 22.03
N ILE A 482 -22.23 -21.21 21.70
CA ILE A 482 -21.73 -20.04 22.42
C ILE A 482 -22.78 -19.65 23.46
N HIS A 483 -22.69 -20.21 24.66
CA HIS A 483 -23.55 -19.92 25.81
C HIS A 483 -22.79 -20.23 27.10
N GLY A 484 -23.21 -19.64 28.22
CA GLY A 484 -22.63 -19.86 29.53
C GLY A 484 -21.90 -18.65 30.10
N ASP A 485 -21.28 -18.87 31.23
CA ASP A 485 -20.55 -17.84 31.98
C ASP A 485 -19.33 -17.34 31.22
N ILE A 486 -19.10 -16.03 31.26
CA ILE A 486 -17.94 -15.37 30.69
C ILE A 486 -16.92 -15.16 31.80
N GLU A 487 -15.69 -15.66 31.63
CA GLU A 487 -14.62 -15.47 32.61
C GLU A 487 -13.38 -14.84 31.95
N PHE A 488 -12.94 -13.73 32.50
CA PHE A 488 -11.64 -13.11 32.22
C PHE A 488 -10.66 -13.55 33.29
N LYS A 489 -9.55 -14.17 32.89
CA LYS A 489 -8.55 -14.76 33.82
C LYS A 489 -7.19 -14.09 33.61
N ASN A 490 -6.75 -13.31 34.59
CA ASN A 490 -5.43 -12.67 34.64
C ASN A 490 -5.07 -11.91 33.35
N ILE A 491 -6.02 -11.15 32.81
CA ILE A 491 -5.84 -10.40 31.56
C ILE A 491 -4.84 -9.28 31.75
N LYS A 492 -3.77 -9.30 30.94
CA LYS A 492 -2.89 -8.17 30.73
C LYS A 492 -3.04 -7.68 29.30
N PHE A 493 -3.22 -6.37 29.14
CA PHE A 493 -3.36 -5.76 27.82
C PHE A 493 -2.85 -4.33 27.80
N ARG A 494 -2.20 -3.99 26.70
CA ARG A 494 -1.88 -2.63 26.27
C ARG A 494 -2.02 -2.53 24.76
N TYR A 495 -2.28 -1.33 24.27
CA TYR A 495 -2.17 -1.04 22.87
C TYR A 495 -0.69 -0.82 22.53
N ASN A 496 -0.13 -1.61 21.61
CA ASN A 496 1.29 -1.58 21.24
C ASN A 496 2.25 -1.66 22.45
N LEU A 497 3.13 -0.67 22.56
CA LEU A 497 4.10 -0.54 23.66
C LEU A 497 3.76 0.59 24.64
N GLN A 498 2.52 1.08 24.58
CA GLN A 498 2.01 2.10 25.51
C GLN A 498 1.92 1.56 26.94
N HIS A 499 1.47 2.42 27.87
CA HIS A 499 1.26 2.01 29.26
C HIS A 499 0.27 0.85 29.37
N LEU A 500 0.50 -0.02 30.33
CA LEU A 500 -0.37 -1.14 30.62
C LEU A 500 -1.77 -0.64 30.98
N LEU A 501 -2.78 -1.04 30.21
CA LEU A 501 -4.16 -0.57 30.38
C LEU A 501 -4.97 -1.48 31.29
N LEU A 502 -4.74 -2.80 31.19
CA LEU A 502 -5.31 -3.82 32.07
C LEU A 502 -4.15 -4.64 32.64
N ASP A 503 -4.14 -4.83 33.97
CA ASP A 503 -3.10 -5.57 34.69
C ASP A 503 -3.72 -6.61 35.63
N ASN A 504 -3.47 -7.89 35.33
CA ASN A 504 -4.02 -9.04 36.08
C ASN A 504 -5.55 -8.93 36.31
N MET A 505 -6.28 -8.46 35.30
CA MET A 505 -7.71 -8.27 35.37
C MET A 505 -8.43 -9.61 35.44
N CYS A 506 -9.27 -9.81 36.46
CA CYS A 506 -10.16 -10.95 36.59
C CYS A 506 -11.61 -10.44 36.70
N MET A 507 -12.52 -11.04 35.93
CA MET A 507 -13.95 -10.71 35.96
C MET A 507 -14.76 -11.93 35.56
N LYS A 508 -15.86 -12.19 36.27
CA LYS A 508 -16.82 -13.25 35.94
C LYS A 508 -18.21 -12.64 35.75
N ILE A 509 -18.85 -13.00 34.66
CA ILE A 509 -20.22 -12.60 34.29
C ILE A 509 -21.01 -13.90 34.08
N CYS A 510 -22.10 -14.08 34.81
CA CYS A 510 -22.96 -15.25 34.64
C CYS A 510 -23.83 -15.11 33.40
N GLU A 511 -24.24 -16.25 32.85
CA GLU A 511 -25.13 -16.29 31.69
C GLU A 511 -26.44 -15.56 31.97
N GLY A 512 -26.92 -14.74 31.02
CA GLY A 512 -28.16 -13.98 31.12
C GLY A 512 -28.08 -12.73 31.99
N GLN A 513 -26.97 -12.44 32.67
CA GLN A 513 -26.79 -11.25 33.47
C GLN A 513 -26.68 -9.97 32.63
N LYS A 514 -27.22 -8.90 33.17
CA LYS A 514 -27.08 -7.52 32.69
C LYS A 514 -26.04 -6.81 33.53
N VAL A 515 -24.90 -6.49 32.96
CA VAL A 515 -23.71 -6.01 33.69
C VAL A 515 -23.33 -4.63 33.20
N ALA A 516 -23.10 -3.71 34.15
CA ALA A 516 -22.56 -2.39 33.85
C ALA A 516 -21.02 -2.37 34.08
N ILE A 517 -20.28 -1.83 33.11
CA ILE A 517 -18.83 -1.51 33.25
C ILE A 517 -18.68 0.00 33.36
N ILE A 518 -18.14 0.47 34.50
CA ILE A 518 -17.96 1.87 34.82
C ILE A 518 -16.49 2.20 35.10
N GLY A 519 -16.11 3.45 34.91
CA GLY A 519 -14.74 3.92 35.13
C GLY A 519 -14.46 5.23 34.42
N ASN A 520 -13.32 5.83 34.72
CA ASN A 520 -12.90 7.10 34.11
C ASN A 520 -12.66 6.95 32.59
N ASN A 521 -12.64 8.05 31.86
CA ASN A 521 -12.25 8.03 30.45
C ASN A 521 -10.81 7.54 30.32
N GLY A 522 -10.56 6.67 29.32
CA GLY A 522 -9.25 6.05 29.14
C GLY A 522 -8.92 4.88 30.09
N SER A 523 -9.82 4.46 30.99
CA SER A 523 -9.56 3.36 31.94
C SER A 523 -9.59 1.95 31.33
N GLY A 524 -9.92 1.81 30.04
CA GLY A 524 -9.96 0.51 29.38
C GLY A 524 -11.34 -0.14 29.23
N LYS A 525 -12.45 0.59 29.47
CA LYS A 525 -13.82 0.07 29.34
C LYS A 525 -14.08 -0.52 27.94
N SER A 526 -13.90 0.28 26.91
CA SER A 526 -14.08 -0.17 25.50
C SER A 526 -13.07 -1.24 25.10
N THR A 527 -11.94 -1.32 25.77
CA THR A 527 -10.92 -2.36 25.52
C THR A 527 -11.43 -3.74 25.96
N ILE A 528 -12.14 -3.83 27.08
CA ILE A 528 -12.77 -5.10 27.50
C ILE A 528 -13.77 -5.58 26.45
N ALA A 529 -14.59 -4.68 25.91
CA ALA A 529 -15.53 -4.99 24.82
C ALA A 529 -14.81 -5.47 23.55
N LYS A 530 -13.73 -4.80 23.17
CA LYS A 530 -12.92 -5.17 22.00
C LYS A 530 -12.20 -6.52 22.17
N LEU A 531 -11.69 -6.82 23.37
CA LEU A 531 -11.09 -8.11 23.72
C LEU A 531 -12.13 -9.23 23.67
N LEU A 532 -13.33 -9.03 24.24
CA LEU A 532 -14.40 -10.02 24.21
C LEU A 532 -14.88 -10.28 22.77
N ASN A 533 -14.88 -9.27 21.89
CA ASN A 533 -15.23 -9.43 20.47
C ASN A 533 -14.10 -9.98 19.59
N ARG A 534 -12.94 -10.32 20.18
CA ARG A 534 -11.75 -10.78 19.46
C ARG A 534 -11.30 -9.79 18.37
N LEU A 535 -11.46 -8.48 18.61
CA LEU A 535 -10.84 -7.44 17.79
C LEU A 535 -9.37 -7.27 18.16
N TYR A 536 -9.04 -7.61 19.41
CA TYR A 536 -7.69 -7.68 19.96
C TYR A 536 -7.54 -8.94 20.79
N LEU A 537 -6.31 -9.42 20.94
CA LEU A 537 -5.97 -10.52 21.81
C LEU A 537 -5.22 -10.01 23.06
N PRO A 538 -5.43 -10.58 24.25
CA PRO A 538 -4.67 -10.20 25.44
C PRO A 538 -3.20 -10.60 25.28
N GLU A 539 -2.27 -9.86 25.93
CA GLU A 539 -0.85 -10.23 25.98
C GLU A 539 -0.63 -11.44 26.88
N GLU A 540 -1.32 -11.48 28.03
CA GLU A 540 -1.32 -12.60 28.97
C GLU A 540 -2.76 -12.84 29.46
N GLY A 541 -3.00 -14.05 29.94
CA GLY A 541 -4.31 -14.48 30.42
C GLY A 541 -5.19 -15.07 29.32
N SER A 542 -6.44 -15.40 29.68
CA SER A 542 -7.41 -15.98 28.74
C SER A 542 -8.83 -15.48 29.04
N ILE A 543 -9.66 -15.44 28.00
CA ILE A 543 -11.09 -15.15 28.09
C ILE A 543 -11.83 -16.44 27.70
N THR A 544 -12.69 -16.91 28.57
CA THR A 544 -13.43 -18.16 28.33
C THR A 544 -14.95 -17.92 28.39
N ILE A 545 -15.70 -18.66 27.58
CA ILE A 545 -17.17 -18.76 27.65
C ILE A 545 -17.48 -20.23 27.93
N ASN A 546 -18.17 -20.49 29.05
CA ASN A 546 -18.44 -21.84 29.53
C ASN A 546 -17.17 -22.72 29.63
N GLY A 547 -16.06 -22.14 30.13
CA GLY A 547 -14.76 -22.79 30.24
C GLY A 547 -13.98 -23.01 28.94
N ILE A 548 -14.52 -22.67 27.79
CA ILE A 548 -13.87 -22.77 26.48
C ILE A 548 -13.23 -21.42 26.13
N ASP A 549 -11.96 -21.42 25.72
CA ASP A 549 -11.30 -20.20 25.29
C ASP A 549 -12.00 -19.60 24.05
N ILE A 550 -12.16 -18.27 24.03
CA ILE A 550 -12.81 -17.60 22.92
C ILE A 550 -12.08 -17.82 21.59
N ASN A 551 -10.76 -18.09 21.61
CA ASN A 551 -9.96 -18.34 20.43
C ASN A 551 -10.25 -19.70 19.77
N ASP A 552 -10.86 -20.63 20.49
CA ASP A 552 -11.21 -21.97 20.00
C ASP A 552 -12.54 -22.01 19.25
N TYR A 553 -13.31 -20.92 19.25
CA TYR A 553 -14.53 -20.81 18.48
C TYR A 553 -14.25 -20.35 17.03
N ASP A 554 -15.06 -20.82 16.09
CA ASP A 554 -15.10 -20.24 14.74
C ASP A 554 -15.42 -18.74 14.82
N LEU A 555 -14.56 -17.89 14.25
CA LEU A 555 -14.66 -16.44 14.41
C LEU A 555 -15.94 -15.87 13.83
N LYS A 556 -16.40 -16.43 12.70
CA LYS A 556 -17.62 -15.97 12.01
C LYS A 556 -18.87 -16.29 12.82
N GLU A 557 -18.98 -17.51 13.34
CA GLU A 557 -20.09 -17.90 14.20
C GLU A 557 -20.01 -17.18 15.55
N TYR A 558 -18.81 -16.97 16.08
CA TYR A 558 -18.58 -16.21 17.29
C TYR A 558 -19.12 -14.77 17.18
N ARG A 559 -18.72 -14.02 16.15
CA ARG A 559 -19.14 -12.62 15.93
C ARG A 559 -20.63 -12.49 15.53
N LYS A 560 -21.31 -13.59 15.15
CA LYS A 560 -22.79 -13.59 14.99
C LYS A 560 -23.50 -13.63 16.33
N LYS A 561 -22.92 -14.29 17.34
CA LYS A 561 -23.54 -14.51 18.65
C LYS A 561 -23.04 -13.52 19.72
N VAL A 562 -21.78 -13.11 19.64
CA VAL A 562 -21.21 -12.04 20.48
C VAL A 562 -21.20 -10.75 19.67
N VAL A 563 -22.22 -9.92 19.90
CA VAL A 563 -22.42 -8.69 19.10
C VAL A 563 -21.97 -7.47 19.89
N TYR A 564 -21.20 -6.60 19.25
CA TYR A 564 -20.68 -5.36 19.82
C TYR A 564 -21.23 -4.14 19.08
N VAL A 565 -21.78 -3.19 19.81
CA VAL A 565 -22.22 -1.88 19.31
C VAL A 565 -21.25 -0.83 19.84
N PRO A 566 -20.41 -0.25 18.99
CA PRO A 566 -19.41 0.74 19.41
C PRO A 566 -20.03 2.12 19.64
N TYR A 567 -19.32 2.98 20.36
CA TYR A 567 -19.67 4.39 20.56
C TYR A 567 -19.83 5.14 19.23
N ASN A 568 -18.82 5.04 18.37
CA ASN A 568 -18.85 5.63 17.03
C ASN A 568 -19.46 4.65 16.03
N VAL A 569 -20.73 4.83 15.75
CA VAL A 569 -21.48 4.02 14.78
C VAL A 569 -21.20 4.49 13.36
N PHE A 570 -20.78 3.56 12.50
CA PHE A 570 -20.64 3.76 11.07
C PHE A 570 -21.85 3.16 10.33
N LEU A 571 -22.50 3.94 9.48
CA LEU A 571 -23.57 3.47 8.59
C LEU A 571 -23.07 3.50 7.14
N PHE A 572 -23.35 2.43 6.42
CA PHE A 572 -23.00 2.32 5.01
C PHE A 572 -23.97 3.13 4.14
N THR A 573 -23.46 3.65 3.03
CA THR A 573 -24.31 4.25 2.00
C THR A 573 -25.27 3.19 1.46
N GLY A 574 -26.56 3.48 1.49
CA GLY A 574 -27.64 2.55 1.13
C GLY A 574 -28.94 2.91 1.83
N THR A 575 -29.91 2.03 1.83
CA THR A 575 -31.19 2.26 2.50
C THR A 575 -31.11 2.04 4.02
N ILE A 576 -32.06 2.60 4.77
CA ILE A 576 -32.22 2.30 6.19
C ILE A 576 -32.39 0.79 6.40
N LYS A 577 -33.20 0.13 5.56
CA LYS A 577 -33.41 -1.32 5.62
C LYS A 577 -32.11 -2.09 5.45
N GLU A 578 -31.29 -1.74 4.46
CA GLU A 578 -29.99 -2.39 4.23
C GLU A 578 -29.05 -2.26 5.43
N ASN A 579 -29.02 -1.10 6.08
CA ASN A 579 -28.20 -0.90 7.28
C ASN A 579 -28.73 -1.68 8.49
N ILE A 580 -30.04 -1.75 8.69
CA ILE A 580 -30.66 -2.54 9.76
C ILE A 580 -30.44 -4.04 9.56
N THR A 581 -30.47 -4.52 8.32
CA THR A 581 -30.32 -5.94 7.99
C THR A 581 -28.88 -6.32 7.60
N ALA A 582 -27.92 -5.42 7.74
CA ALA A 582 -26.53 -5.67 7.36
C ALA A 582 -25.97 -6.94 8.02
N GLY A 583 -25.43 -7.85 7.20
CA GLY A 583 -24.86 -9.14 7.66
C GLY A 583 -25.90 -10.22 7.98
N ILE A 584 -27.19 -9.99 7.72
CA ILE A 584 -28.29 -10.93 7.99
C ILE A 584 -29.00 -11.25 6.67
N LYS A 585 -29.24 -12.52 6.38
CA LYS A 585 -29.98 -12.96 5.20
C LYS A 585 -31.43 -13.29 5.55
N ASN A 586 -32.36 -12.97 4.67
CA ASN A 586 -33.79 -13.35 4.76
C ASN A 586 -34.45 -12.96 6.09
N VAL A 587 -34.46 -11.65 6.40
CA VAL A 587 -35.15 -11.10 7.57
C VAL A 587 -36.59 -10.82 7.23
N ASP A 588 -37.52 -11.27 8.08
CA ASP A 588 -38.93 -10.98 8.00
C ASP A 588 -39.18 -9.51 8.36
N ASP A 589 -40.03 -8.83 7.55
CA ASP A 589 -40.37 -7.42 7.75
C ASP A 589 -41.09 -7.18 9.09
N GLU A 590 -41.84 -8.14 9.60
CA GLU A 590 -42.46 -8.06 10.94
C GLU A 590 -41.42 -8.02 12.05
N LYS A 591 -40.31 -8.79 11.91
CA LYS A 591 -39.22 -8.74 12.88
C LYS A 591 -38.47 -7.42 12.84
N ILE A 592 -38.27 -6.86 11.63
CA ILE A 592 -37.66 -5.54 11.47
C ILE A 592 -38.52 -4.49 12.18
N LYS A 593 -39.82 -4.51 11.93
CA LYS A 593 -40.80 -3.60 12.57
C LYS A 593 -40.71 -3.70 14.09
N LYS A 594 -40.85 -4.92 14.65
CA LYS A 594 -40.82 -5.17 16.09
C LYS A 594 -39.52 -4.64 16.75
N VAL A 595 -38.38 -4.89 16.14
CA VAL A 595 -37.09 -4.40 16.67
C VAL A 595 -37.01 -2.88 16.56
N CYS A 596 -37.47 -2.26 15.48
CA CYS A 596 -37.54 -0.81 15.33
C CYS A 596 -38.47 -0.13 16.38
N GLU A 597 -39.55 -0.78 16.75
CA GLU A 597 -40.44 -0.34 17.83
C GLU A 597 -39.73 -0.41 19.20
N ILE A 598 -39.08 -1.51 19.51
CA ILE A 598 -38.29 -1.70 20.75
C ILE A 598 -37.21 -0.63 20.89
N VAL A 599 -36.47 -0.38 19.83
CA VAL A 599 -35.40 0.63 19.81
C VAL A 599 -35.94 2.05 19.74
N GLY A 600 -37.23 2.23 19.46
CA GLY A 600 -37.90 3.51 19.38
C GLY A 600 -37.48 4.36 18.18
N ILE A 601 -37.24 3.70 17.01
CA ILE A 601 -36.93 4.39 15.75
C ILE A 601 -38.04 4.23 14.71
N TYR A 602 -39.05 3.36 14.97
CA TYR A 602 -40.10 3.03 14.02
C TYR A 602 -40.87 4.26 13.54
N ASP A 603 -41.37 5.08 14.47
CA ASP A 603 -42.16 6.28 14.15
C ASP A 603 -41.38 7.23 13.25
N TYR A 604 -40.12 7.49 13.60
CA TYR A 604 -39.22 8.30 12.78
C TYR A 604 -39.04 7.75 11.36
N ILE A 605 -38.89 6.43 11.20
CA ILE A 605 -38.76 5.82 9.88
C ILE A 605 -40.06 5.99 9.07
N MET A 606 -41.23 5.84 9.72
CA MET A 606 -42.51 5.96 9.06
C MET A 606 -42.85 7.39 8.67
N GLU A 607 -42.34 8.39 9.34
CA GLU A 607 -42.46 9.82 8.98
C GLU A 607 -41.62 10.20 7.75
N LEU A 608 -40.62 9.41 7.39
CA LEU A 608 -39.80 9.68 6.21
C LEU A 608 -40.57 9.38 4.91
N PRO A 609 -40.37 10.19 3.84
CA PRO A 609 -41.09 10.02 2.57
C PRO A 609 -40.93 8.63 1.94
N PHE A 610 -39.74 8.01 2.09
CA PHE A 610 -39.45 6.68 1.54
C PHE A 610 -39.34 5.60 2.62
N GLN A 611 -39.71 5.92 3.87
CA GLN A 611 -39.68 4.99 5.00
C GLN A 611 -38.38 4.17 5.08
N TYR A 612 -38.46 2.83 5.11
CA TYR A 612 -37.31 1.93 5.14
C TYR A 612 -36.41 2.03 3.90
N GLN A 613 -36.94 2.55 2.78
CA GLN A 613 -36.17 2.74 1.54
C GLN A 613 -35.47 4.10 1.47
N THR A 614 -35.56 4.89 2.52
CA THR A 614 -34.86 6.17 2.61
C THR A 614 -33.34 5.93 2.54
N LEU A 615 -32.66 6.65 1.63
CA LEU A 615 -31.22 6.52 1.43
C LEU A 615 -30.46 7.25 2.55
N ILE A 616 -29.52 6.54 3.10
CA ILE A 616 -28.50 7.05 4.01
C ILE A 616 -27.29 7.48 3.17
N GLY A 617 -26.89 8.74 3.30
CA GLY A 617 -25.70 9.27 2.66
C GLY A 617 -24.41 8.76 3.29
N GLU A 618 -23.29 9.20 2.74
CA GLU A 618 -21.95 8.83 3.24
C GLU A 618 -21.82 9.10 4.74
N ASN A 619 -21.39 8.10 5.50
CA ASN A 619 -21.30 8.14 6.98
C ASN A 619 -22.59 8.57 7.68
N GLY A 620 -23.75 8.46 7.02
CA GLY A 620 -25.03 8.87 7.60
C GLY A 620 -25.17 10.37 7.82
N LEU A 621 -24.61 11.21 6.97
CA LEU A 621 -24.61 12.69 7.09
C LEU A 621 -26.00 13.29 7.27
N ASN A 622 -27.03 12.61 6.73
CA ASN A 622 -28.43 13.04 6.79
C ASN A 622 -29.21 12.46 7.99
N ILE A 623 -28.53 11.81 8.94
CA ILE A 623 -29.17 11.15 10.10
C ILE A 623 -28.51 11.66 11.39
N SER A 624 -29.31 11.96 12.42
CA SER A 624 -28.79 12.40 13.72
C SER A 624 -27.98 11.30 14.42
N GLY A 625 -27.07 11.70 15.34
CA GLY A 625 -26.24 10.75 16.11
C GLY A 625 -27.08 9.73 16.89
N GLY A 626 -28.19 10.16 17.51
CA GLY A 626 -29.08 9.25 18.23
C GLY A 626 -29.83 8.29 17.30
N GLN A 627 -30.20 8.72 16.09
CA GLN A 627 -30.82 7.83 15.09
C GLN A 627 -29.82 6.82 14.56
N LYS A 628 -28.55 7.21 14.33
CA LYS A 628 -27.48 6.27 13.95
C LYS A 628 -27.30 5.17 15.00
N GLN A 629 -27.26 5.56 16.28
CA GLN A 629 -27.16 4.62 17.40
C GLN A 629 -28.36 3.65 17.43
N LYS A 630 -29.59 4.16 17.23
CA LYS A 630 -30.81 3.33 17.19
C LYS A 630 -30.79 2.35 16.00
N ILE A 631 -30.36 2.76 14.80
CA ILE A 631 -30.24 1.87 13.63
C ILE A 631 -29.23 0.75 13.91
N SER A 632 -28.05 1.08 14.47
CA SER A 632 -27.04 0.08 14.81
C SER A 632 -27.53 -0.89 15.89
N LEU A 633 -28.26 -0.39 16.89
CA LEU A 633 -28.85 -1.21 17.93
C LEU A 633 -29.91 -2.15 17.37
N ALA A 634 -30.74 -1.68 16.44
CA ALA A 634 -31.73 -2.52 15.72
C ALA A 634 -31.02 -3.66 14.96
N ASN A 635 -29.92 -3.37 14.24
CA ASN A 635 -29.12 -4.41 13.59
C ASN A 635 -28.57 -5.44 14.59
N ALA A 636 -28.03 -4.97 15.72
CA ALA A 636 -27.46 -5.84 16.75
C ALA A 636 -28.50 -6.80 17.35
N ILE A 637 -29.70 -6.33 17.60
CA ILE A 637 -30.81 -7.14 18.13
C ILE A 637 -31.29 -8.15 17.10
N LEU A 638 -31.41 -7.78 15.84
CA LEU A 638 -31.85 -8.66 14.76
C LEU A 638 -30.91 -9.86 14.54
N LYS A 639 -29.65 -9.75 14.93
CA LYS A 639 -28.68 -10.88 14.90
C LYS A 639 -28.98 -11.99 15.90
N ASN A 640 -29.94 -11.80 16.81
CA ASN A 640 -30.25 -12.74 17.88
C ASN A 640 -28.98 -13.13 18.67
N PRO A 641 -28.32 -12.16 19.33
CA PRO A 641 -27.09 -12.41 20.07
C PRO A 641 -27.34 -13.27 21.32
N THR A 642 -26.35 -14.04 21.73
CA THR A 642 -26.30 -14.63 23.07
C THR A 642 -25.60 -13.70 24.07
N ILE A 643 -24.65 -12.90 23.56
CA ILE A 643 -23.93 -11.87 24.31
C ILE A 643 -24.02 -10.58 23.52
N LEU A 644 -24.51 -9.51 24.16
CA LEU A 644 -24.61 -8.17 23.56
C LEU A 644 -23.76 -7.19 24.37
N VAL A 645 -22.83 -6.52 23.70
CA VAL A 645 -21.97 -5.52 24.30
C VAL A 645 -22.32 -4.15 23.73
N LEU A 646 -22.67 -3.21 24.61
CA LEU A 646 -23.10 -1.86 24.28
C LEU A 646 -22.11 -0.85 24.85
N ASP A 647 -21.36 -0.19 23.99
CA ASP A 647 -20.35 0.79 24.38
C ASP A 647 -20.91 2.22 24.19
N GLU A 648 -21.45 2.78 25.26
CA GLU A 648 -22.11 4.10 25.26
C GLU A 648 -23.16 4.29 24.13
N ALA A 649 -23.82 3.18 23.77
CA ALA A 649 -24.71 3.09 22.59
C ALA A 649 -25.96 3.96 22.68
N THR A 650 -26.18 4.67 23.78
CA THR A 650 -27.32 5.59 24.03
C THR A 650 -26.91 7.01 24.42
N SER A 651 -25.61 7.34 24.29
CA SER A 651 -25.07 8.64 24.73
C SER A 651 -25.70 9.85 24.02
N ASN A 652 -26.10 9.68 22.77
CA ASN A 652 -26.72 10.72 21.93
C ASN A 652 -28.26 10.67 21.93
N ILE A 653 -28.87 9.91 22.85
CA ILE A 653 -30.33 9.79 22.99
C ILE A 653 -30.75 10.64 24.19
N ASP A 654 -31.90 11.33 24.06
CA ASP A 654 -32.49 12.12 25.14
C ASP A 654 -32.92 11.23 26.31
N GLU A 655 -32.91 11.75 27.51
CA GLU A 655 -33.08 10.97 28.75
C GLU A 655 -34.44 10.27 28.85
N LYS A 656 -35.50 10.87 28.32
CA LYS A 656 -36.86 10.28 28.35
C LYS A 656 -36.94 9.08 27.40
N SER A 657 -36.46 9.23 26.17
CA SER A 657 -36.40 8.14 25.17
C SER A 657 -35.41 7.05 25.61
N GLU A 658 -34.31 7.40 26.24
CA GLU A 658 -33.33 6.45 26.77
C GLU A 658 -33.93 5.55 27.86
N LYS A 659 -34.66 6.12 28.84
CA LYS A 659 -35.29 5.35 29.91
C LYS A 659 -36.31 4.33 29.37
N LYS A 660 -37.12 4.73 28.37
CA LYS A 660 -38.05 3.84 27.70
C LYS A 660 -37.31 2.72 26.94
N LEU A 661 -36.32 3.08 26.14
CA LEU A 661 -35.52 2.14 25.36
C LEU A 661 -34.89 1.05 26.25
N TRP A 662 -34.30 1.41 27.39
CA TRP A 662 -33.67 0.42 28.27
C TRP A 662 -34.68 -0.55 28.90
N ASN A 663 -35.90 -0.08 29.22
CA ASN A 663 -36.96 -0.98 29.72
C ASN A 663 -37.35 -1.98 28.62
N ASP A 664 -37.74 -1.48 27.45
CA ASP A 664 -38.21 -2.29 26.34
C ASP A 664 -37.12 -3.26 25.85
N LEU A 665 -35.85 -2.81 25.86
CA LEU A 665 -34.71 -3.62 25.46
C LEU A 665 -34.43 -4.75 26.46
N PHE A 666 -34.37 -4.48 27.76
CA PHE A 666 -34.09 -5.49 28.75
C PHE A 666 -35.22 -6.51 28.90
N ASP A 667 -36.47 -6.08 28.69
CA ASP A 667 -37.63 -6.97 28.63
C ASP A 667 -37.59 -7.88 27.38
N TYR A 668 -37.14 -7.38 26.25
CA TYR A 668 -36.98 -8.19 25.04
C TYR A 668 -35.82 -9.19 25.10
N LEU A 669 -34.71 -8.79 25.72
CA LEU A 669 -33.47 -9.58 25.82
C LEU A 669 -33.44 -10.51 27.05
N HIS A 670 -34.57 -11.18 27.35
CA HIS A 670 -34.56 -12.21 28.40
C HIS A 670 -33.59 -13.36 28.05
N GLY A 671 -32.74 -13.74 28.99
CA GLY A 671 -31.74 -14.80 28.82
C GLY A 671 -30.49 -14.43 28.02
N VAL A 672 -30.40 -13.23 27.48
CA VAL A 672 -29.21 -12.70 26.80
C VAL A 672 -28.30 -12.04 27.83
N THR A 673 -27.00 -12.37 27.78
CA THR A 673 -26.00 -11.64 28.59
C THR A 673 -25.74 -10.28 27.98
N VAL A 674 -26.00 -9.21 28.74
CA VAL A 674 -25.83 -7.84 28.24
C VAL A 674 -24.74 -7.13 29.04
N ILE A 675 -23.72 -6.63 28.34
CA ILE A 675 -22.64 -5.84 28.95
C ILE A 675 -22.78 -4.41 28.48
N VAL A 676 -23.01 -3.49 29.42
CA VAL A 676 -23.22 -2.07 29.12
C VAL A 676 -22.08 -1.24 29.67
N ILE A 677 -21.36 -0.56 28.79
CA ILE A 677 -20.41 0.48 29.19
C ILE A 677 -21.20 1.77 29.24
N ALA A 678 -21.38 2.33 30.44
CA ALA A 678 -22.17 3.54 30.64
C ALA A 678 -21.61 4.45 31.73
N HIS A 679 -21.90 5.74 31.59
CA HIS A 679 -21.61 6.77 32.59
C HIS A 679 -22.87 7.26 33.35
N LYS A 680 -24.05 6.95 32.80
CA LYS A 680 -25.33 7.44 33.37
C LYS A 680 -25.86 6.47 34.43
N SER A 681 -26.15 7.00 35.60
CA SER A 681 -26.72 6.22 36.73
C SER A 681 -28.07 5.58 36.41
N SER A 682 -28.85 6.15 35.47
CA SER A 682 -30.14 5.62 35.01
C SER A 682 -30.06 4.23 34.40
N VAL A 683 -28.93 3.91 33.78
CA VAL A 683 -28.68 2.61 33.15
C VAL A 683 -28.02 1.65 34.14
N ILE A 684 -27.04 2.15 34.90
CA ILE A 684 -26.29 1.36 35.91
C ILE A 684 -27.25 0.72 36.93
N ASN A 685 -28.23 1.48 37.42
CA ASN A 685 -29.20 1.01 38.41
C ASN A 685 -30.17 -0.08 37.87
N LYS A 686 -30.23 -0.31 36.58
CA LYS A 686 -31.04 -1.36 35.95
C LYS A 686 -30.27 -2.66 35.69
N CYS A 687 -28.95 -2.64 35.89
CA CYS A 687 -28.11 -3.83 35.71
C CYS A 687 -28.08 -4.66 36.99
N ASP A 688 -27.93 -5.99 36.84
CA ASP A 688 -27.86 -6.93 37.95
C ASP A 688 -26.61 -6.75 38.82
N CYS A 689 -25.51 -6.32 38.19
CA CYS A 689 -24.27 -6.00 38.87
C CYS A 689 -23.46 -4.96 38.08
N SER A 690 -22.51 -4.32 38.78
CA SER A 690 -21.59 -3.37 38.15
C SER A 690 -20.14 -3.67 38.51
N PHE A 691 -19.26 -3.44 37.51
CA PHE A 691 -17.81 -3.54 37.68
C PHE A 691 -17.19 -2.17 37.43
N LYS A 692 -16.29 -1.77 38.34
CA LYS A 692 -15.56 -0.51 38.24
C LYS A 692 -14.10 -0.76 37.89
N ILE A 693 -13.63 -0.04 36.88
CA ILE A 693 -12.22 -0.05 36.51
C ILE A 693 -11.51 1.11 37.21
N MET A 694 -10.55 0.80 38.05
CA MET A 694 -9.68 1.76 38.74
C MET A 694 -8.26 1.23 38.80
N ASN A 695 -7.27 2.08 38.50
CA ASN A 695 -5.85 1.74 38.54
C ASN A 695 -5.53 0.39 37.82
N ASN A 696 -6.04 0.24 36.60
CA ASN A 696 -5.84 -0.91 35.71
C ASN A 696 -6.41 -2.24 36.23
N LYS A 697 -7.19 -2.22 37.32
CA LYS A 697 -7.86 -3.38 37.94
C LYS A 697 -9.38 -3.20 37.91
N VAL A 698 -10.08 -4.33 37.91
CA VAL A 698 -11.55 -4.37 37.93
C VAL A 698 -12.04 -4.86 39.29
N THR A 699 -12.97 -4.14 39.86
CA THR A 699 -13.63 -4.47 41.13
C THR A 699 -15.13 -4.54 40.93
N LYS A 700 -15.78 -5.56 41.50
CA LYS A 700 -17.24 -5.67 41.54
C LYS A 700 -17.78 -4.71 42.62
N ILE A 701 -18.85 -3.97 42.25
CA ILE A 701 -19.54 -3.03 43.17
C ILE A 701 -20.95 -3.56 43.41
#